data_044a3eb2ea6ff88af3a12bc20090d691
#
_entry.id   044a3eb2ea6ff88af3a12bc20090d691
#
_cell.length_a   1.000
_cell.length_b   1.000
_cell.length_c   1.000
_cell.angle_alpha   90.00
_cell.angle_beta   90.00
_cell.angle_gamma   90.00
#
_symmetry.space_group_name_H-M   'P 1'
#
loop_
_entity.id
_entity.type
_entity.pdbx_description
1 polymer ?
#
loop_
_entity_poly.entity_id
_entity_poly.type
_entity_poly.pdbx_seq_one_letter_code
_entity_poly.pdbx_strand_id
1 'polypeptide(L)'
;MSSIVKEILASPIQMADQVSKMSEEAQNFRQECLELKSKTEKLAGLLRQAARNSNDLYERPTRRIIDDTEQVLDKALVLVTKCRANGLIKRLFTIIPATAFRKTSMQLENSVGDVQWLLRVSASADERDDEYLGLPPIAANEPILCLIWEQVAILLSGASLDDRSDAAASLVSLARDNDRYGKLIIEEGGVPPLLKLLKEGQMEGQENAARAIGLLGKDPESVEHIVNAGVCSVFAKILKDGHMKVQTVVAWAISELCANHPKCQDHFSQNNAIRLLVSHLAFETIQEHSKYAIANKHKSLHSLVLESNASNVHDEDDDKQIGINQLGAQTGTQMQNVVSNTMAMKAIAQVNNATAATGNPNSTATNAKKQQQSGAQHVSIAGTSIKGREFEDPLTKAEMKAMAARALWQLARGNLTVCRSITESRALLCFAVLLEKGPEDVQSYSAMALMEITAVSEQHSELRRSAFKPTSPAAKAVLEQLLKVIENEQIDLLIPCIRSVGNLARTFRATETRLIAPLVKLLDEREAHVCMEAAIALNKFACTDNYLHENHCNAIIDAGGAKHLIQLVYFGEQMVQIPSVTLLCYIALHVPKSETLAQEEVLIVLEWCTKQAHLVDEHTIEQLLPEAKSRLELYQSRGRGFR
;
A
#
# COMPACT_ATOMS: atom_id res chain seq x y z
N MET A 1 16.12 31.27 -0.69
CA MET A 1 14.74 31.75 -0.52
C MET A 1 14.53 33.16 -1.06
N SER A 2 15.33 34.18 -0.68
CA SER A 2 15.11 35.58 -1.10
C SER A 2 15.11 35.83 -2.62
N SER A 3 15.87 35.07 -3.39
CA SER A 3 15.91 35.16 -4.86
C SER A 3 14.57 34.75 -5.51
N ILE A 4 13.95 33.70 -4.99
CA ILE A 4 12.70 33.15 -5.51
C ILE A 4 11.53 34.10 -5.21
N VAL A 5 11.46 34.66 -4.00
CA VAL A 5 10.41 35.62 -3.62
C VAL A 5 10.49 36.91 -4.45
N LYS A 6 11.70 37.39 -4.74
CA LYS A 6 11.89 38.55 -5.64
C LYS A 6 11.42 38.26 -7.07
N GLU A 7 11.66 37.06 -7.55
CA GLU A 7 11.29 36.65 -8.90
C GLU A 7 9.76 36.57 -9.07
N ILE A 8 9.04 35.98 -8.10
CA ILE A 8 7.58 35.87 -8.15
C ILE A 8 6.87 37.23 -7.97
N LEU A 9 7.49 38.24 -7.33
CA LEU A 9 6.95 39.57 -7.17
C LEU A 9 7.13 40.47 -8.41
N ALA A 10 8.06 40.15 -9.29
CA ALA A 10 8.39 40.96 -10.44
C ALA A 10 7.23 41.07 -11.45
N SER A 11 6.57 39.96 -11.78
CA SER A 11 5.45 39.89 -12.74
C SER A 11 4.26 40.69 -12.27
N PRO A 12 3.68 40.52 -11.07
CA PRO A 12 2.51 41.28 -10.62
C PRO A 12 2.81 42.77 -10.46
N ILE A 13 4.03 43.20 -10.10
CA ILE A 13 4.41 44.62 -10.08
C ILE A 13 4.33 45.18 -11.49
N GLN A 14 4.86 44.50 -12.50
CA GLN A 14 4.84 44.92 -13.88
C GLN A 14 3.42 44.97 -14.44
N MET A 15 2.59 43.98 -14.10
CA MET A 15 1.18 43.96 -14.48
C MET A 15 0.39 45.12 -13.84
N ALA A 16 0.63 45.43 -12.58
CA ALA A 16 -0.02 46.55 -11.90
C ALA A 16 0.34 47.89 -12.57
N ASP A 17 1.59 48.09 -12.99
CA ASP A 17 2.01 49.27 -13.74
C ASP A 17 1.30 49.35 -15.12
N GLN A 18 1.13 48.20 -15.79
CA GLN A 18 0.39 48.17 -17.06
C GLN A 18 -1.09 48.51 -16.87
N VAL A 19 -1.74 47.92 -15.83
CA VAL A 19 -3.15 48.24 -15.51
C VAL A 19 -3.31 49.72 -15.23
N SER A 20 -2.43 50.31 -14.42
CA SER A 20 -2.49 51.75 -14.08
C SER A 20 -2.37 52.63 -15.32
N LYS A 21 -1.37 52.34 -16.19
CA LYS A 21 -1.16 53.08 -17.43
C LYS A 21 -2.36 52.98 -18.40
N MET A 22 -2.87 51.76 -18.59
CA MET A 22 -4.00 51.50 -19.49
C MET A 22 -5.31 52.10 -18.98
N SER A 23 -5.48 52.19 -17.66
CA SER A 23 -6.62 52.83 -17.02
C SER A 23 -6.68 54.35 -17.33
N GLU A 24 -5.53 55.03 -17.41
CA GLU A 24 -5.45 56.43 -17.81
C GLU A 24 -5.86 56.65 -19.27
N GLU A 25 -5.53 55.71 -20.12
CA GLU A 25 -5.82 55.76 -21.55
C GLU A 25 -7.26 55.30 -21.89
N ALA A 26 -8.06 54.90 -20.89
CA ALA A 26 -9.42 54.41 -21.09
C ALA A 26 -10.35 55.52 -21.58
N GLN A 27 -11.08 55.24 -22.68
CA GLN A 27 -12.05 56.18 -23.27
C GLN A 27 -13.48 55.87 -22.83
N ASN A 28 -13.78 54.63 -22.53
CA ASN A 28 -15.09 54.17 -22.04
C ASN A 28 -14.96 53.79 -20.56
N PHE A 29 -16.05 53.98 -19.79
CA PHE A 29 -16.07 53.64 -18.35
C PHE A 29 -14.92 54.30 -17.58
N ARG A 30 -14.67 55.58 -17.90
CA ARG A 30 -13.49 56.31 -17.41
C ARG A 30 -13.47 56.41 -15.88
N GLN A 31 -14.62 56.58 -15.24
CA GLN A 31 -14.70 56.69 -13.78
C GLN A 31 -14.36 55.38 -13.11
N GLU A 32 -14.91 54.27 -13.61
CA GLU A 32 -14.64 52.90 -13.12
C GLU A 32 -13.17 52.51 -13.34
N CYS A 33 -12.59 52.88 -14.49
CA CYS A 33 -11.16 52.63 -14.76
C CYS A 33 -10.26 53.46 -13.83
N LEU A 34 -10.63 54.69 -13.47
CA LEU A 34 -9.87 55.50 -12.49
C LEU A 34 -9.95 54.91 -11.07
N GLU A 35 -11.08 54.32 -10.68
CA GLU A 35 -11.22 53.62 -9.44
C GLU A 35 -10.30 52.36 -9.38
N LEU A 36 -10.31 51.56 -10.46
CA LEU A 36 -9.39 50.41 -10.59
C LEU A 36 -7.94 50.87 -10.53
N LYS A 37 -7.56 51.96 -11.22
CA LYS A 37 -6.22 52.55 -11.17
C LYS A 37 -5.79 52.87 -9.75
N SER A 38 -6.61 53.59 -8.99
CA SER A 38 -6.28 53.99 -7.61
C SER A 38 -5.99 52.75 -6.72
N LYS A 39 -6.81 51.69 -6.81
CA LYS A 39 -6.61 50.46 -6.07
C LYS A 39 -5.35 49.72 -6.54
N THR A 40 -5.11 49.69 -7.85
CA THR A 40 -3.93 49.02 -8.42
C THR A 40 -2.64 49.77 -8.05
N GLU A 41 -2.62 51.09 -8.02
CA GLU A 41 -1.44 51.87 -7.57
C GLU A 41 -1.13 51.62 -6.10
N LYS A 42 -2.15 51.55 -5.23
CA LYS A 42 -1.97 51.16 -3.83
C LYS A 42 -1.38 49.77 -3.73
N LEU A 43 -1.89 48.79 -4.48
CA LEU A 43 -1.40 47.42 -4.52
C LEU A 43 0.05 47.37 -5.02
N ALA A 44 0.39 48.10 -6.10
CA ALA A 44 1.75 48.19 -6.63
C ALA A 44 2.75 48.75 -5.59
N GLY A 45 2.32 49.74 -4.81
CA GLY A 45 3.12 50.26 -3.69
C GLY A 45 3.46 49.20 -2.65
N LEU A 46 2.45 48.41 -2.24
CA LEU A 46 2.61 47.31 -1.27
C LEU A 46 3.46 46.16 -1.83
N LEU A 47 3.27 45.79 -3.10
CA LEU A 47 4.09 44.75 -3.76
C LEU A 47 5.56 45.16 -3.84
N ARG A 48 5.85 46.43 -4.12
CA ARG A 48 7.23 46.96 -4.08
C ARG A 48 7.81 46.99 -2.66
N GLN A 49 6.98 47.23 -1.64
CA GLN A 49 7.39 47.13 -0.24
C GLN A 49 7.71 45.65 0.10
N ALA A 50 6.86 44.72 -0.30
CA ALA A 50 7.10 43.26 -0.14
C ALA A 50 8.39 42.83 -0.85
N ALA A 51 8.68 43.33 -2.04
CA ALA A 51 9.91 43.04 -2.76
C ALA A 51 11.18 43.53 -2.03
N ARG A 52 11.09 44.67 -1.33
CA ARG A 52 12.20 45.19 -0.49
C ARG A 52 12.43 44.32 0.74
N ASN A 53 11.37 43.85 1.36
CA ASN A 53 11.38 43.03 2.57
C ASN A 53 11.38 41.51 2.26
N SER A 54 11.75 41.11 1.05
CA SER A 54 11.62 39.72 0.55
C SER A 54 12.39 38.66 1.36
N ASN A 55 13.36 39.06 2.18
CA ASN A 55 14.11 38.15 3.05
C ASN A 55 13.31 37.70 4.27
N ASP A 56 12.37 38.51 4.71
CA ASP A 56 11.60 38.33 5.95
C ASP A 56 10.22 37.72 5.66
N LEU A 57 9.81 37.64 4.39
CA LEU A 57 8.52 37.10 4.00
C LEU A 57 8.45 35.58 4.16
N TYR A 58 7.37 35.10 4.76
CA TYR A 58 7.07 33.67 4.80
C TYR A 58 6.73 33.15 3.39
N GLU A 59 7.45 32.17 2.91
CA GLU A 59 7.41 31.72 1.51
C GLU A 59 6.00 31.30 1.08
N ARG A 60 5.29 30.56 1.90
CA ARG A 60 4.02 29.95 1.48
C ARG A 60 2.83 30.90 1.45
N PRO A 61 2.53 31.70 2.49
CA PRO A 61 1.52 32.73 2.33
C PRO A 61 1.87 33.66 1.18
N THR A 62 3.15 33.99 1.00
CA THR A 62 3.60 34.88 -0.11
C THR A 62 3.23 34.30 -1.46
N ARG A 63 3.57 33.03 -1.77
CA ARG A 63 3.24 32.41 -3.06
C ARG A 63 1.74 32.45 -3.33
N ARG A 64 0.94 31.98 -2.40
CA ARG A 64 -0.52 31.90 -2.57
C ARG A 64 -1.14 33.27 -2.80
N ILE A 65 -0.75 34.25 -1.99
CA ILE A 65 -1.23 35.64 -2.10
C ILE A 65 -0.79 36.26 -3.41
N ILE A 66 0.44 36.06 -3.85
CA ILE A 66 0.97 36.63 -5.07
C ILE A 66 0.35 35.98 -6.31
N ASP A 67 0.18 34.66 -6.33
CA ASP A 67 -0.47 33.95 -7.43
C ASP A 67 -1.93 34.40 -7.61
N ASP A 68 -2.71 34.58 -6.52
CA ASP A 68 -4.07 35.11 -6.58
C ASP A 68 -4.08 36.59 -7.03
N THR A 69 -3.16 37.40 -6.51
CA THR A 69 -2.98 38.80 -6.90
C THR A 69 -2.68 38.93 -8.39
N GLU A 70 -1.83 38.08 -8.95
CA GLU A 70 -1.51 38.06 -10.38
C GLU A 70 -2.75 37.75 -11.23
N GLN A 71 -3.54 36.75 -10.81
CA GLN A 71 -4.81 36.45 -11.49
C GLN A 71 -5.82 37.61 -11.45
N VAL A 72 -5.88 38.33 -10.33
CA VAL A 72 -6.75 39.51 -10.19
C VAL A 72 -6.27 40.65 -11.08
N LEU A 73 -4.96 40.88 -11.14
CA LEU A 73 -4.36 41.90 -12.03
C LEU A 73 -4.56 41.54 -13.50
N ASP A 74 -4.47 40.28 -13.90
CA ASP A 74 -4.77 39.86 -15.28
C ASP A 74 -6.22 40.15 -15.64
N LYS A 75 -7.18 39.83 -14.77
CA LYS A 75 -8.59 40.17 -14.97
C LYS A 75 -8.80 41.68 -15.09
N ALA A 76 -8.12 42.47 -14.27
CA ALA A 76 -8.16 43.95 -14.34
C ALA A 76 -7.57 44.44 -15.66
N LEU A 77 -6.43 43.90 -16.10
CA LEU A 77 -5.77 44.27 -17.35
C LEU A 77 -6.65 43.96 -18.56
N VAL A 78 -7.27 42.79 -18.62
CA VAL A 78 -8.22 42.41 -19.68
C VAL A 78 -9.43 43.34 -19.70
N LEU A 79 -9.96 43.73 -18.54
CA LEU A 79 -11.11 44.62 -18.42
C LEU A 79 -10.78 46.02 -18.92
N VAL A 80 -9.67 46.59 -18.47
CA VAL A 80 -9.22 47.94 -18.86
C VAL A 80 -8.83 48.01 -20.34
N THR A 81 -8.21 46.94 -20.87
CA THR A 81 -7.88 46.85 -22.31
C THR A 81 -9.13 46.95 -23.19
N LYS A 82 -10.25 46.34 -22.77
CA LYS A 82 -11.54 46.45 -23.47
C LYS A 82 -12.09 47.90 -23.44
N CYS A 83 -11.79 48.68 -22.41
CA CYS A 83 -12.23 50.07 -22.27
C CYS A 83 -11.42 51.04 -23.12
N ARG A 84 -10.20 50.65 -23.54
CA ARG A 84 -9.30 51.43 -24.40
C ARG A 84 -9.67 51.37 -25.90
N ALA A 85 -10.50 50.41 -26.31
CA ALA A 85 -10.75 50.13 -27.73
C ALA A 85 -11.32 51.32 -28.50
N ASN A 86 -10.52 51.87 -29.42
CA ASN A 86 -10.87 52.96 -30.34
C ASN A 86 -11.51 52.39 -31.62
N GLY A 87 -12.74 52.73 -31.90
CA GLY A 87 -13.44 52.40 -33.15
C GLY A 87 -14.95 52.32 -32.95
N LEU A 88 -15.71 53.01 -33.81
CA LEU A 88 -17.18 53.09 -33.75
C LEU A 88 -17.86 51.72 -33.81
N ILE A 89 -17.29 50.76 -34.56
CA ILE A 89 -17.83 49.42 -34.71
C ILE A 89 -17.57 48.56 -33.45
N LYS A 90 -16.40 48.66 -32.82
CA LYS A 90 -16.08 47.94 -31.57
C LYS A 90 -16.85 48.49 -30.36
N ARG A 91 -17.18 49.79 -30.35
CA ARG A 91 -18.01 50.44 -29.30
C ARG A 91 -19.42 49.87 -29.20
N LEU A 92 -20.01 49.45 -30.33
CA LEU A 92 -21.37 48.88 -30.39
C LEU A 92 -21.45 47.42 -29.90
N PHE A 93 -20.35 46.68 -29.95
CA PHE A 93 -20.31 45.23 -29.61
C PHE A 93 -19.61 44.88 -28.29
N THR A 94 -19.01 45.85 -27.57
CA THR A 94 -18.38 45.61 -26.29
C THR A 94 -19.31 45.93 -25.13
N ILE A 95 -20.19 45.02 -24.80
CA ILE A 95 -21.05 45.12 -23.61
C ILE A 95 -20.23 44.67 -22.41
N ILE A 96 -19.78 45.60 -21.57
CA ILE A 96 -19.13 45.28 -20.29
C ILE A 96 -20.19 45.50 -19.19
N PRO A 97 -20.56 44.43 -18.45
CA PRO A 97 -21.53 44.60 -17.37
C PRO A 97 -20.89 45.44 -16.23
N ALA A 98 -21.64 46.37 -15.65
CA ALA A 98 -21.18 47.14 -14.48
C ALA A 98 -20.76 46.25 -13.29
N THR A 99 -21.34 45.07 -13.20
CA THR A 99 -20.96 44.03 -12.21
C THR A 99 -19.52 43.56 -12.36
N ALA A 100 -18.92 43.59 -13.58
CA ALA A 100 -17.55 43.19 -13.81
C ALA A 100 -16.56 44.16 -13.14
N PHE A 101 -16.80 45.49 -13.28
CA PHE A 101 -15.97 46.51 -12.60
C PHE A 101 -16.07 46.39 -11.09
N ARG A 102 -17.28 46.26 -10.54
CA ARG A 102 -17.49 46.09 -9.10
C ARG A 102 -16.79 44.85 -8.56
N LYS A 103 -16.91 43.71 -9.27
CA LYS A 103 -16.25 42.46 -8.89
C LYS A 103 -14.73 42.59 -8.91
N THR A 104 -14.15 43.14 -9.98
CA THR A 104 -12.68 43.32 -10.09
C THR A 104 -12.17 44.35 -9.07
N SER A 105 -12.90 45.43 -8.83
CA SER A 105 -12.57 46.43 -7.81
C SER A 105 -12.53 45.82 -6.40
N MET A 106 -13.51 44.96 -6.06
CA MET A 106 -13.54 44.24 -4.79
C MET A 106 -12.40 43.23 -4.68
N GLN A 107 -12.08 42.50 -5.76
CA GLN A 107 -10.96 41.58 -5.78
C GLN A 107 -9.62 42.29 -5.59
N LEU A 108 -9.38 43.43 -6.23
CA LEU A 108 -8.18 44.26 -6.00
C LEU A 108 -8.08 44.75 -4.55
N GLU A 109 -9.22 45.10 -3.93
CA GLU A 109 -9.25 45.49 -2.52
C GLU A 109 -8.88 44.34 -1.58
N ASN A 110 -9.37 43.12 -1.88
CA ASN A 110 -8.97 41.92 -1.17
C ASN A 110 -7.47 41.67 -1.32
N SER A 111 -6.92 41.75 -2.55
CA SER A 111 -5.48 41.60 -2.78
C SER A 111 -4.65 42.65 -2.02
N VAL A 112 -5.14 43.91 -1.91
CA VAL A 112 -4.52 44.94 -1.07
C VAL A 112 -4.50 44.48 0.40
N GLY A 113 -5.63 43.97 0.91
CA GLY A 113 -5.73 43.43 2.28
C GLY A 113 -4.78 42.27 2.53
N ASP A 114 -4.70 41.35 1.59
CA ASP A 114 -3.84 40.15 1.68
C ASP A 114 -2.35 40.52 1.73
N VAL A 115 -1.89 41.45 0.83
CA VAL A 115 -0.50 41.90 0.83
C VAL A 115 -0.17 42.73 2.08
N GLN A 116 -1.12 43.52 2.57
CA GLN A 116 -0.95 44.25 3.84
C GLN A 116 -0.79 43.30 5.02
N TRP A 117 -1.64 42.25 5.09
CA TRP A 117 -1.55 41.21 6.10
C TRP A 117 -0.19 40.51 6.03
N LEU A 118 0.27 40.12 4.84
CA LEU A 118 1.56 39.46 4.63
C LEU A 118 2.72 40.32 5.15
N LEU A 119 2.74 41.60 4.86
CA LEU A 119 3.77 42.54 5.35
C LEU A 119 3.76 42.66 6.88
N ARG A 120 2.57 42.69 7.50
CA ARG A 120 2.44 42.80 8.96
C ARG A 120 2.86 41.51 9.69
N VAL A 121 2.49 40.34 9.16
CA VAL A 121 2.89 39.04 9.74
C VAL A 121 4.41 38.85 9.66
N SER A 122 5.02 39.34 8.59
CA SER A 122 6.46 39.18 8.34
C SER A 122 7.32 40.28 8.97
N ALA A 123 6.73 41.28 9.61
CA ALA A 123 7.48 42.30 10.36
C ALA A 123 8.17 41.71 11.59
N SER A 124 9.30 42.29 11.98
CA SER A 124 10.04 41.88 13.19
C SER A 124 9.19 42.10 14.46
N ALA A 125 9.50 41.32 15.53
CA ALA A 125 8.75 41.38 16.78
C ALA A 125 8.70 42.79 17.40
N ASP A 126 9.75 43.58 17.19
CA ASP A 126 9.85 44.96 17.70
C ASP A 126 8.97 45.96 16.92
N GLU A 127 8.54 45.58 15.71
CA GLU A 127 7.70 46.44 14.83
C GLU A 127 6.22 45.98 14.82
N ARG A 128 5.87 44.96 15.58
CA ARG A 128 4.49 44.50 15.71
C ARG A 128 3.76 45.32 16.77
N ASP A 129 2.82 46.12 16.30
CA ASP A 129 1.79 46.63 17.22
C ASP A 129 0.97 45.47 17.75
N ASP A 130 0.66 45.42 19.06
CA ASP A 130 -0.15 44.41 19.75
C ASP A 130 -1.60 44.29 19.22
N GLU A 131 -1.88 44.84 18.06
CA GLU A 131 -3.18 44.80 17.43
C GLU A 131 -3.45 43.42 16.82
N TYR A 132 -4.57 42.83 17.18
CA TYR A 132 -5.01 41.54 16.65
C TYR A 132 -4.98 41.52 15.10
N LEU A 133 -4.10 40.74 14.53
CA LEU A 133 -4.00 40.50 13.11
C LEU A 133 -5.14 39.58 12.67
N GLY A 134 -6.27 40.12 12.26
CA GLY A 134 -7.37 39.33 11.71
C GLY A 134 -6.93 38.43 10.55
N LEU A 135 -7.85 37.62 10.04
CA LEU A 135 -7.59 36.76 8.89
C LEU A 135 -7.37 37.59 7.62
N PRO A 136 -6.45 37.19 6.72
CA PRO A 136 -6.35 37.82 5.39
C PRO A 136 -7.60 37.50 4.58
N PRO A 137 -8.04 38.41 3.70
CA PRO A 137 -9.21 38.22 2.84
C PRO A 137 -9.23 36.88 2.08
N ILE A 138 -8.07 36.38 1.62
CA ILE A 138 -7.93 35.12 0.91
C ILE A 138 -8.31 33.91 1.80
N ALA A 139 -8.10 34.01 3.11
CA ALA A 139 -8.46 32.98 4.08
C ALA A 139 -9.83 33.20 4.76
N ALA A 140 -10.56 34.25 4.40
CA ALA A 140 -11.85 34.58 5.03
C ALA A 140 -12.89 33.46 4.92
N ASN A 141 -12.89 32.73 3.79
CA ASN A 141 -13.79 31.60 3.56
C ASN A 141 -13.20 30.24 4.01
N GLU A 142 -11.92 30.18 4.33
CA GLU A 142 -11.21 28.95 4.71
C GLU A 142 -10.15 29.27 5.78
N PRO A 143 -10.56 29.58 7.03
CA PRO A 143 -9.66 30.02 8.11
C PRO A 143 -8.56 29.01 8.44
N ILE A 144 -8.81 27.72 8.19
CA ILE A 144 -7.85 26.64 8.40
C ILE A 144 -6.53 26.83 7.62
N LEU A 145 -6.58 27.62 6.54
CA LEU A 145 -5.41 27.91 5.72
C LEU A 145 -4.32 28.62 6.52
N CYS A 146 -4.71 29.56 7.40
CA CYS A 146 -3.74 30.27 8.27
C CYS A 146 -3.07 29.31 9.24
N LEU A 147 -3.81 28.35 9.82
CA LEU A 147 -3.25 27.33 10.69
C LEU A 147 -2.27 26.43 9.92
N ILE A 148 -2.62 26.01 8.70
CA ILE A 148 -1.73 25.22 7.86
C ILE A 148 -0.42 25.99 7.56
N TRP A 149 -0.50 27.27 7.20
CA TRP A 149 0.67 28.11 6.97
C TRP A 149 1.56 28.23 8.21
N GLU A 150 0.95 28.41 9.38
CA GLU A 150 1.67 28.47 10.65
C GLU A 150 2.42 27.16 10.92
N GLN A 151 1.74 26.00 10.82
CA GLN A 151 2.37 24.71 11.05
C GLN A 151 3.48 24.41 10.03
N VAL A 152 3.27 24.74 8.75
CA VAL A 152 4.30 24.59 7.72
C VAL A 152 5.50 25.52 7.98
N ALA A 153 5.27 26.76 8.45
CA ALA A 153 6.33 27.67 8.81
C ALA A 153 7.15 27.15 10.02
N ILE A 154 6.48 26.62 11.04
CA ILE A 154 7.16 26.00 12.20
C ILE A 154 8.00 24.80 11.77
N LEU A 155 7.47 23.94 10.89
CA LEU A 155 8.24 22.81 10.33
C LEU A 155 9.51 23.25 9.59
N LEU A 156 9.47 24.40 8.88
CA LEU A 156 10.60 24.93 8.12
C LEU A 156 11.63 25.62 8.99
N SER A 157 11.22 26.45 9.94
CA SER A 157 12.02 27.41 10.69
C SER A 157 11.91 27.33 12.20
N GLY A 158 11.12 26.38 12.76
CA GLY A 158 10.95 26.20 14.20
C GLY A 158 12.28 26.09 14.94
N ALA A 159 12.37 26.77 16.10
CA ALA A 159 13.60 26.91 16.86
C ALA A 159 14.11 25.58 17.43
N SER A 160 13.18 24.69 17.82
CA SER A 160 13.50 23.38 18.37
C SER A 160 12.98 22.23 17.49
N LEU A 161 13.51 21.03 17.72
CA LEU A 161 12.99 19.81 17.10
C LEU A 161 11.62 19.42 17.68
N ASP A 162 11.35 19.81 18.93
CA ASP A 162 10.09 19.54 19.62
C ASP A 162 8.96 20.39 19.00
N ASP A 163 9.18 21.70 18.76
CA ASP A 163 8.22 22.56 18.05
C ASP A 163 7.85 21.99 16.68
N ARG A 164 8.85 21.45 15.94
CA ARG A 164 8.60 20.82 14.64
C ARG A 164 7.83 19.51 14.76
N SER A 165 8.05 18.75 15.84
CA SER A 165 7.29 17.54 16.14
C SER A 165 5.83 17.88 16.42
N ASP A 166 5.56 18.89 17.21
CA ASP A 166 4.23 19.37 17.56
C ASP A 166 3.48 19.92 16.33
N ALA A 167 4.19 20.65 15.47
CA ALA A 167 3.64 21.11 14.21
C ALA A 167 3.26 19.93 13.29
N ALA A 168 4.09 18.88 13.22
CA ALA A 168 3.75 17.68 12.47
C ALA A 168 2.55 16.95 13.06
N ALA A 169 2.43 16.87 14.40
CA ALA A 169 1.27 16.29 15.09
C ALA A 169 -0.01 17.07 14.82
N SER A 170 0.07 18.40 14.76
CA SER A 170 -1.06 19.26 14.36
C SER A 170 -1.51 18.97 12.92
N LEU A 171 -0.57 18.82 11.97
CA LEU A 171 -0.89 18.44 10.59
C LEU A 171 -1.47 17.02 10.50
N VAL A 172 -1.05 16.08 11.35
CA VAL A 172 -1.66 14.73 11.46
C VAL A 172 -3.13 14.85 11.84
N SER A 173 -3.45 15.67 12.84
CA SER A 173 -4.84 15.88 13.29
C SER A 173 -5.69 16.48 12.17
N LEU A 174 -5.21 17.53 11.50
CA LEU A 174 -5.91 18.17 10.38
C LEU A 174 -6.17 17.19 9.23
N ALA A 175 -5.16 16.41 8.83
CA ALA A 175 -5.28 15.45 7.73
C ALA A 175 -6.20 14.26 8.07
N ARG A 176 -6.36 13.94 9.36
CA ARG A 176 -7.28 12.91 9.84
C ARG A 176 -8.72 13.39 9.85
N ASP A 177 -8.93 14.64 10.26
CA ASP A 177 -10.26 15.21 10.45
C ASP A 177 -10.97 15.47 9.12
N ASN A 178 -10.22 15.87 8.07
CA ASN A 178 -10.82 16.19 6.78
C ASN A 178 -9.82 16.00 5.63
N ASP A 179 -10.21 15.20 4.63
CA ASP A 179 -9.38 14.93 3.44
C ASP A 179 -9.07 16.21 2.63
N ARG A 180 -9.97 17.23 2.65
CA ARG A 180 -9.70 18.53 2.05
C ARG A 180 -8.51 19.23 2.71
N TYR A 181 -8.37 19.13 4.04
CA TYR A 181 -7.23 19.73 4.74
C TYR A 181 -5.92 19.04 4.35
N GLY A 182 -5.97 17.72 4.12
CA GLY A 182 -4.83 16.98 3.57
C GLY A 182 -4.37 17.55 2.21
N LYS A 183 -5.29 17.81 1.30
CA LYS A 183 -4.98 18.46 0.01
C LYS A 183 -4.38 19.84 0.19
N LEU A 184 -4.96 20.68 1.04
CA LEU A 184 -4.42 22.00 1.35
C LEU A 184 -3.00 21.93 1.91
N ILE A 185 -2.71 21.00 2.80
CA ILE A 185 -1.35 20.79 3.35
C ILE A 185 -0.36 20.50 2.22
N ILE A 186 -0.75 19.69 1.23
CA ILE A 186 0.08 19.40 0.06
C ILE A 186 0.25 20.65 -0.82
N GLU A 187 -0.84 21.30 -1.17
CA GLU A 187 -0.85 22.53 -1.98
C GLU A 187 0.01 23.64 -1.36
N GLU A 188 -0.07 23.79 -0.04
CA GLU A 188 0.72 24.78 0.71
C GLU A 188 2.14 24.29 1.06
N GLY A 189 2.57 23.17 0.47
CA GLY A 189 3.96 22.68 0.50
C GLY A 189 4.40 22.06 1.80
N GLY A 190 3.50 21.40 2.52
CA GLY A 190 3.81 20.69 3.76
C GLY A 190 4.68 19.44 3.57
N VAL A 191 4.69 18.81 2.37
CA VAL A 191 5.42 17.55 2.15
C VAL A 191 6.95 17.68 2.30
N PRO A 192 7.65 18.64 1.67
CA PRO A 192 9.11 18.76 1.82
C PRO A 192 9.60 18.95 3.26
N PRO A 193 9.01 19.84 4.10
CA PRO A 193 9.43 19.98 5.48
C PRO A 193 9.10 18.75 6.35
N LEU A 194 7.99 18.03 6.09
CA LEU A 194 7.72 16.75 6.73
C LEU A 194 8.78 15.70 6.38
N LEU A 195 9.19 15.61 5.11
CA LEU A 195 10.30 14.73 4.70
C LEU A 195 11.63 15.12 5.32
N LYS A 196 11.87 16.41 5.55
CA LYS A 196 13.06 16.89 6.26
C LYS A 196 13.00 16.47 7.74
N LEU A 197 11.88 16.69 8.42
CA LEU A 197 11.69 16.26 9.81
C LEU A 197 11.85 14.73 9.96
N LEU A 198 11.34 13.95 9.02
CA LEU A 198 11.52 12.50 9.01
C LEU A 198 12.99 12.07 8.91
N LYS A 199 13.84 12.83 8.22
CA LYS A 199 15.29 12.55 8.10
C LYS A 199 16.10 12.99 9.31
N GLU A 200 15.76 14.12 9.91
CA GLU A 200 16.61 14.87 10.83
C GLU A 200 16.02 14.98 12.24
N GLY A 201 14.72 14.65 12.40
CA GLY A 201 14.00 14.78 13.67
C GLY A 201 14.34 13.72 14.70
N GLN A 202 13.92 13.94 15.92
CA GLN A 202 13.87 12.93 16.98
C GLN A 202 12.78 11.88 16.66
N MET A 203 12.77 10.77 17.39
CA MET A 203 11.88 9.63 17.15
C MET A 203 10.40 10.04 17.02
N GLU A 204 9.89 10.85 17.95
CA GLU A 204 8.49 11.31 17.94
C GLU A 204 8.19 12.20 16.72
N GLY A 205 9.05 13.13 16.39
CA GLY A 205 8.93 13.98 15.20
C GLY A 205 8.98 13.16 13.91
N GLN A 206 9.81 12.13 13.85
CA GLN A 206 9.87 11.20 12.72
C GLN A 206 8.57 10.38 12.59
N GLU A 207 8.00 9.90 13.70
CA GLU A 207 6.71 9.19 13.71
C GLU A 207 5.58 10.09 13.22
N ASN A 208 5.48 11.32 13.76
CA ASN A 208 4.47 12.30 13.35
C ASN A 208 4.60 12.67 11.87
N ALA A 209 5.81 12.87 11.39
CA ALA A 209 6.07 13.18 9.97
C ALA A 209 5.67 12.01 9.04
N ALA A 210 6.04 10.78 9.39
CA ALA A 210 5.65 9.59 8.62
C ALA A 210 4.14 9.40 8.61
N ARG A 211 3.49 9.60 9.77
CA ARG A 211 2.03 9.49 9.92
C ARG A 211 1.30 10.55 9.11
N ALA A 212 1.77 11.80 9.15
CA ALA A 212 1.22 12.88 8.33
C ALA A 212 1.29 12.51 6.84
N ILE A 213 2.45 12.09 6.35
CA ILE A 213 2.65 11.72 4.94
C ILE A 213 1.70 10.59 4.52
N GLY A 214 1.51 9.56 5.34
CA GLY A 214 0.56 8.48 5.07
C GLY A 214 -0.88 8.96 4.97
N LEU A 215 -1.30 9.88 5.85
CA LEU A 215 -2.65 10.46 5.85
C LEU A 215 -2.89 11.42 4.68
N LEU A 216 -1.85 12.10 4.18
CA LEU A 216 -1.96 13.00 3.04
C LEU A 216 -2.23 12.25 1.71
N GLY A 217 -1.83 10.99 1.60
CA GLY A 217 -1.96 10.19 0.38
C GLY A 217 -3.34 9.54 0.21
N LYS A 218 -4.42 10.31 0.25
CA LYS A 218 -5.81 9.78 0.14
C LYS A 218 -6.31 9.56 -1.28
N ASP A 219 -5.70 10.19 -2.25
CA ASP A 219 -6.08 10.10 -3.66
C ASP A 219 -4.82 10.00 -4.56
N PRO A 220 -4.97 9.52 -5.82
CA PRO A 220 -3.84 9.29 -6.71
C PRO A 220 -2.97 10.53 -6.98
N GLU A 221 -3.56 11.72 -7.10
CA GLU A 221 -2.86 12.98 -7.37
C GLU A 221 -1.98 13.37 -6.17
N SER A 222 -2.53 13.30 -4.97
CA SER A 222 -1.81 13.51 -3.71
C SER A 222 -0.63 12.55 -3.56
N VAL A 223 -0.83 11.25 -3.85
CA VAL A 223 0.24 10.25 -3.80
C VAL A 223 1.33 10.54 -4.83
N GLU A 224 0.96 10.90 -6.07
CA GLU A 224 1.94 11.24 -7.11
C GLU A 224 2.79 12.45 -6.68
N HIS A 225 2.19 13.48 -6.10
CA HIS A 225 2.91 14.62 -5.56
C HIS A 225 3.92 14.22 -4.45
N ILE A 226 3.49 13.37 -3.52
CA ILE A 226 4.32 12.85 -2.43
C ILE A 226 5.48 12.00 -2.98
N VAL A 227 5.22 11.15 -3.97
CA VAL A 227 6.25 10.33 -4.63
C VAL A 227 7.28 11.22 -5.34
N ASN A 228 6.82 12.23 -6.08
CA ASN A 228 7.70 13.19 -6.77
C ASN A 228 8.55 14.01 -5.81
N ALA A 229 8.08 14.26 -4.58
CA ALA A 229 8.88 14.88 -3.52
C ALA A 229 9.99 13.97 -2.95
N GLY A 230 10.07 12.68 -3.39
CA GLY A 230 11.14 11.76 -3.04
C GLY A 230 10.89 10.90 -1.80
N VAL A 231 9.64 10.69 -1.40
CA VAL A 231 9.26 9.88 -0.21
C VAL A 231 9.85 8.48 -0.24
N CYS A 232 9.88 7.81 -1.42
CA CYS A 232 10.30 6.41 -1.52
C CYS A 232 11.73 6.17 -1.05
N SER A 233 12.65 7.06 -1.40
CA SER A 233 14.05 6.98 -0.96
C SER A 233 14.20 7.25 0.54
N VAL A 234 13.43 8.19 1.08
CA VAL A 234 13.46 8.54 2.52
C VAL A 234 12.90 7.38 3.33
N PHE A 235 11.75 6.84 2.94
CA PHE A 235 11.13 5.71 3.62
C PHE A 235 12.02 4.46 3.59
N ALA A 236 12.65 4.17 2.45
CA ALA A 236 13.61 3.07 2.35
C ALA A 236 14.81 3.25 3.30
N LYS A 237 15.33 4.48 3.45
CA LYS A 237 16.40 4.78 4.41
C LYS A 237 15.96 4.55 5.85
N ILE A 238 14.75 5.00 6.22
CA ILE A 238 14.21 4.78 7.57
C ILE A 238 13.96 3.29 7.82
N LEU A 239 13.36 2.54 6.88
CA LEU A 239 13.17 1.09 7.01
C LEU A 239 14.50 0.35 7.23
N LYS A 240 15.60 0.87 6.70
CA LYS A 240 16.92 0.27 6.85
C LYS A 240 17.58 0.61 8.19
N ASP A 241 17.62 1.90 8.55
CA ASP A 241 18.50 2.44 9.58
C ASP A 241 17.75 3.14 10.73
N GLY A 242 16.40 3.30 10.63
CA GLY A 242 15.58 4.02 11.61
C GLY A 242 15.26 3.20 12.88
N HIS A 243 14.70 3.88 13.86
CA HIS A 243 14.15 3.23 15.06
C HIS A 243 12.91 2.38 14.70
N MET A 244 12.70 1.24 15.36
CA MET A 244 11.64 0.28 14.98
C MET A 244 10.23 0.89 15.03
N LYS A 245 9.93 1.74 16.01
CA LYS A 245 8.64 2.46 16.07
C LYS A 245 8.40 3.32 14.83
N VAL A 246 9.42 4.08 14.40
CA VAL A 246 9.35 4.89 13.16
C VAL A 246 9.22 4.00 11.92
N GLN A 247 9.97 2.88 11.88
CA GLN A 247 9.86 1.90 10.79
C GLN A 247 8.45 1.33 10.67
N THR A 248 7.78 1.08 11.80
CA THR A 248 6.38 0.62 11.85
C THR A 248 5.44 1.63 11.20
N VAL A 249 5.55 2.90 11.57
CA VAL A 249 4.72 3.97 10.98
C VAL A 249 5.03 4.18 9.50
N VAL A 250 6.29 4.06 9.08
CA VAL A 250 6.70 4.14 7.67
C VAL A 250 6.12 2.96 6.88
N ALA A 251 6.14 1.74 7.42
CA ALA A 251 5.54 0.58 6.76
C ALA A 251 4.02 0.76 6.60
N TRP A 252 3.34 1.27 7.62
CA TRP A 252 1.94 1.67 7.54
C TRP A 252 1.72 2.72 6.44
N ALA A 253 2.51 3.80 6.41
CA ALA A 253 2.38 4.86 5.41
C ALA A 253 2.60 4.34 3.97
N ILE A 254 3.54 3.41 3.75
CA ILE A 254 3.70 2.72 2.47
C ILE A 254 2.41 2.00 2.08
N SER A 255 1.77 1.30 3.02
CA SER A 255 0.52 0.59 2.73
C SER A 255 -0.61 1.53 2.31
N GLU A 256 -0.73 2.70 2.96
CA GLU A 256 -1.73 3.72 2.61
C GLU A 256 -1.49 4.28 1.20
N LEU A 257 -0.26 4.70 0.91
CA LEU A 257 0.10 5.26 -0.40
C LEU A 257 -0.13 4.23 -1.53
N CYS A 258 0.23 2.96 -1.32
CA CYS A 258 0.06 1.92 -2.33
C CYS A 258 -1.41 1.50 -2.52
N ALA A 259 -2.23 1.55 -1.46
CA ALA A 259 -3.66 1.26 -1.55
C ALA A 259 -4.39 2.27 -2.45
N ASN A 260 -4.02 3.54 -2.35
CA ASN A 260 -4.68 4.64 -3.05
C ASN A 260 -4.09 4.93 -4.44
N HIS A 261 -2.84 4.53 -4.69
CA HIS A 261 -2.20 4.75 -5.98
C HIS A 261 -1.26 3.59 -6.37
N PRO A 262 -1.74 2.59 -7.12
CA PRO A 262 -0.95 1.40 -7.46
C PRO A 262 0.36 1.68 -8.20
N LYS A 263 0.45 2.76 -9.00
CA LYS A 263 1.69 3.12 -9.71
C LYS A 263 2.88 3.40 -8.77
N CYS A 264 2.65 3.80 -7.52
CA CYS A 264 3.72 4.04 -6.56
C CYS A 264 4.42 2.74 -6.10
N GLN A 265 3.81 1.57 -6.30
CA GLN A 265 4.39 0.27 -5.98
C GLN A 265 5.75 0.07 -6.67
N ASP A 266 5.88 0.46 -7.94
CA ASP A 266 7.12 0.35 -8.69
C ASP A 266 8.21 1.28 -8.15
N HIS A 267 7.85 2.49 -7.73
CA HIS A 267 8.79 3.43 -7.11
C HIS A 267 9.34 2.89 -5.78
N PHE A 268 8.50 2.29 -4.93
CA PHE A 268 8.96 1.64 -3.70
C PHE A 268 9.82 0.41 -3.98
N SER A 269 9.47 -0.38 -5.00
CA SER A 269 10.26 -1.55 -5.44
C SER A 269 11.66 -1.14 -5.89
N GLN A 270 11.79 -0.10 -6.71
CA GLN A 270 13.06 0.44 -7.19
C GLN A 270 13.94 0.97 -6.04
N ASN A 271 13.33 1.47 -4.97
CA ASN A 271 14.03 1.92 -3.77
C ASN A 271 14.31 0.80 -2.76
N ASN A 272 14.16 -0.47 -3.14
CA ASN A 272 14.47 -1.64 -2.31
C ASN A 272 13.58 -1.81 -1.08
N ALA A 273 12.43 -1.16 -1.02
CA ALA A 273 11.51 -1.22 0.12
C ALA A 273 11.01 -2.66 0.38
N ILE A 274 10.75 -3.44 -0.69
CA ILE A 274 10.29 -4.83 -0.58
C ILE A 274 11.27 -5.69 0.23
N ARG A 275 12.56 -5.66 -0.11
CA ARG A 275 13.58 -6.43 0.63
C ARG A 275 13.67 -6.04 2.09
N LEU A 276 13.56 -4.74 2.37
CA LEU A 276 13.59 -4.21 3.74
C LEU A 276 12.37 -4.69 4.53
N LEU A 277 11.17 -4.60 3.98
CA LEU A 277 9.95 -5.10 4.60
C LEU A 277 10.00 -6.61 4.82
N VAL A 278 10.45 -7.39 3.84
CA VAL A 278 10.66 -8.84 4.01
C VAL A 278 11.69 -9.15 5.09
N SER A 279 12.73 -8.33 5.24
CA SER A 279 13.71 -8.52 6.33
C SER A 279 13.11 -8.33 7.72
N HIS A 280 12.08 -7.47 7.87
CA HIS A 280 11.34 -7.31 9.11
C HIS A 280 10.42 -8.51 9.39
N LEU A 281 9.79 -9.08 8.36
CA LEU A 281 9.02 -10.32 8.51
C LEU A 281 9.90 -11.51 8.89
N ALA A 282 11.10 -11.60 8.31
CA ALA A 282 12.02 -12.72 8.51
C ALA A 282 12.72 -12.70 9.85
N PHE A 283 12.76 -11.56 10.53
CA PHE A 283 13.42 -11.40 11.82
C PHE A 283 12.78 -12.32 12.87
N GLU A 284 13.57 -13.17 13.54
CA GLU A 284 13.15 -14.23 14.46
C GLU A 284 12.29 -15.35 13.81
N THR A 285 11.52 -15.06 12.76
CA THR A 285 10.64 -16.02 12.08
C THR A 285 11.43 -17.15 11.41
N ILE A 286 12.57 -16.85 10.80
CA ILE A 286 13.42 -17.86 10.13
C ILE A 286 14.03 -18.85 11.13
N GLN A 287 14.40 -18.42 12.33
CA GLN A 287 14.95 -19.29 13.36
C GLN A 287 13.92 -20.29 13.87
N GLU A 288 12.68 -19.85 14.08
CA GLU A 288 11.58 -20.73 14.47
C GLU A 288 11.26 -21.74 13.37
N HIS A 289 11.29 -21.31 12.10
CA HIS A 289 11.04 -22.20 10.97
C HIS A 289 12.14 -23.24 10.79
N SER A 290 13.41 -22.90 11.01
CA SER A 290 14.52 -23.88 10.98
C SER A 290 14.31 -24.99 11.99
N LYS A 291 13.87 -24.67 13.20
CA LYS A 291 13.52 -25.64 14.24
C LYS A 291 12.35 -26.54 13.82
N TYR A 292 11.31 -25.93 13.19
CA TYR A 292 10.14 -26.66 12.69
C TYR A 292 10.47 -27.60 11.53
N ALA A 293 11.30 -27.18 10.58
CA ALA A 293 11.74 -28.00 9.45
C ALA A 293 12.57 -29.23 9.91
N ILE A 294 13.38 -29.06 10.93
CA ILE A 294 14.16 -30.17 11.55
C ILE A 294 13.22 -31.13 12.27
N ALA A 295 12.25 -30.61 13.06
CA ALA A 295 11.30 -31.46 13.78
C ALA A 295 10.40 -32.28 12.84
N ASN A 296 9.95 -31.71 11.73
CA ASN A 296 9.16 -32.44 10.72
C ASN A 296 9.98 -33.46 9.94
N LYS A 297 11.28 -33.22 9.68
CA LYS A 297 12.15 -34.22 9.09
C LYS A 297 12.33 -35.44 10.03
N HIS A 298 12.44 -35.19 11.32
CA HIS A 298 12.52 -36.30 12.29
C HIS A 298 11.21 -37.10 12.39
N LYS A 299 10.06 -36.46 12.34
CA LYS A 299 8.76 -37.15 12.30
C LYS A 299 8.57 -37.98 11.02
N SER A 300 8.97 -37.43 9.87
CA SER A 300 8.86 -38.10 8.57
C SER A 300 9.79 -39.34 8.47
N LEU A 301 11.01 -39.29 9.04
CA LEU A 301 11.92 -40.41 9.09
C LEU A 301 11.45 -41.48 10.07
N HIS A 302 10.88 -41.08 11.20
CA HIS A 302 10.39 -42.04 12.22
C HIS A 302 9.10 -42.74 11.78
N SER A 303 8.21 -42.08 11.04
CA SER A 303 7.03 -42.70 10.44
C SER A 303 7.39 -43.67 9.31
N LEU A 304 8.39 -43.37 8.50
CA LEU A 304 8.88 -44.24 7.43
C LEU A 304 9.58 -45.50 8.00
N VAL A 305 10.27 -45.40 9.13
CA VAL A 305 10.90 -46.54 9.81
C VAL A 305 9.85 -47.43 10.50
N LEU A 306 8.76 -46.86 11.02
CA LEU A 306 7.65 -47.61 11.59
C LEU A 306 6.79 -48.34 10.54
N GLU A 307 6.60 -47.76 9.36
CA GLU A 307 5.90 -48.42 8.24
C GLU A 307 6.76 -49.53 7.57
N SER A 308 8.10 -49.39 7.55
CA SER A 308 8.99 -50.43 7.02
C SER A 308 9.18 -51.62 7.94
N ASN A 309 8.93 -51.49 9.26
CA ASN A 309 9.03 -52.59 10.23
C ASN A 309 7.72 -53.37 10.39
N ALA A 310 6.63 -52.98 9.73
CA ALA A 310 5.36 -53.73 9.76
C ALA A 310 5.22 -54.78 8.64
N SER A 311 6.18 -54.89 7.73
CA SER A 311 6.07 -55.74 6.54
C SER A 311 7.25 -56.67 6.28
N ASN A 312 8.07 -57.05 7.25
CA ASN A 312 8.97 -58.20 7.06
C ASN A 312 9.35 -58.82 8.40
N VAL A 313 8.65 -59.91 8.71
CA VAL A 313 9.17 -61.02 9.52
C VAL A 313 9.65 -62.05 8.51
N HIS A 314 10.95 -62.17 8.31
CA HIS A 314 11.74 -63.38 8.16
C HIS A 314 13.17 -63.07 7.68
N ASP A 315 14.09 -63.62 8.51
CA ASP A 315 15.40 -64.18 8.29
C ASP A 315 16.63 -63.35 7.87
N GLU A 316 17.55 -63.41 8.83
CA GLU A 316 19.01 -63.69 8.82
C GLU A 316 20.01 -62.67 8.22
N ASP A 317 20.86 -62.27 9.16
CA ASP A 317 22.32 -62.11 9.16
C ASP A 317 23.10 -61.13 8.29
N ASP A 318 23.94 -60.39 9.04
CA ASP A 318 25.29 -59.89 8.75
C ASP A 318 25.53 -58.53 8.07
N ASP A 319 26.17 -57.70 8.93
CA ASP A 319 27.22 -56.72 8.60
C ASP A 319 27.05 -55.74 7.43
N LYS A 320 26.75 -54.49 7.80
CA LYS A 320 27.50 -53.29 7.40
C LYS A 320 26.88 -51.99 7.97
N GLN A 321 27.25 -51.68 9.19
CA GLN A 321 27.21 -50.31 9.71
C GLN A 321 28.42 -49.55 9.15
N ILE A 322 28.25 -48.70 8.18
CA ILE A 322 29.07 -47.51 7.85
C ILE A 322 28.35 -46.74 6.73
N GLY A 323 27.96 -45.49 6.97
CA GLY A 323 27.79 -44.55 5.86
C GLY A 323 26.55 -43.66 5.80
N ILE A 324 25.69 -43.54 6.83
CA ILE A 324 24.48 -42.67 6.70
C ILE A 324 24.50 -41.39 7.55
N ASN A 325 25.48 -41.23 8.48
CA ASN A 325 25.52 -40.08 9.37
C ASN A 325 26.24 -38.83 8.84
N GLN A 326 26.82 -38.84 7.64
CA GLN A 326 27.54 -37.67 7.09
C GLN A 326 26.76 -36.84 6.08
N LEU A 327 25.67 -37.37 5.46
CA LEU A 327 24.91 -36.58 4.46
C LEU A 327 23.84 -35.64 5.08
N GLY A 328 23.38 -35.94 6.30
CA GLY A 328 22.38 -35.09 6.99
C GLY A 328 22.93 -33.82 7.62
N ALA A 329 24.22 -33.83 7.98
CA ALA A 329 24.88 -32.67 8.61
C ALA A 329 25.33 -31.61 7.59
N GLN A 330 25.64 -32.01 6.35
CA GLN A 330 26.12 -31.06 5.32
C GLN A 330 25.03 -30.19 4.72
N THR A 331 23.77 -30.63 4.64
CA THR A 331 22.68 -29.81 4.09
C THR A 331 22.17 -28.77 5.08
N GLY A 332 22.19 -29.02 6.36
CA GLY A 332 21.86 -28.04 7.41
C GLY A 332 22.92 -26.94 7.53
N THR A 333 24.18 -27.32 7.43
CA THR A 333 25.34 -26.43 7.52
C THR A 333 25.45 -25.55 6.27
N GLN A 334 25.09 -26.05 5.07
CA GLN A 334 25.08 -25.26 3.85
C GLN A 334 23.97 -24.20 3.84
N MET A 335 22.80 -24.46 4.41
CA MET A 335 21.73 -23.45 4.50
C MET A 335 22.05 -22.37 5.54
N GLN A 336 22.64 -22.72 6.66
CA GLN A 336 23.12 -21.74 7.64
C GLN A 336 24.28 -20.90 7.08
N ASN A 337 25.21 -21.52 6.34
CA ASN A 337 26.32 -20.81 5.71
C ASN A 337 25.90 -19.92 4.55
N VAL A 338 24.86 -20.25 3.78
CA VAL A 338 24.35 -19.38 2.71
C VAL A 338 23.65 -18.15 3.28
N VAL A 339 22.91 -18.28 4.38
CA VAL A 339 22.28 -17.13 5.05
C VAL A 339 23.32 -16.28 5.79
N SER A 340 24.25 -16.90 6.47
CA SER A 340 25.35 -16.22 7.18
C SER A 340 26.37 -15.58 6.21
N ASN A 341 26.72 -16.24 5.11
CA ASN A 341 27.65 -15.69 4.11
C ASN A 341 27.03 -14.55 3.29
N THR A 342 25.74 -14.54 3.02
CA THR A 342 25.09 -13.41 2.32
C THR A 342 25.02 -12.18 3.23
N MET A 343 24.99 -12.35 4.55
CA MET A 343 25.06 -11.26 5.53
C MET A 343 26.53 -10.84 5.85
N ALA A 344 27.46 -11.78 5.91
CA ALA A 344 28.88 -11.54 6.22
C ALA A 344 29.65 -10.92 5.04
N MET A 345 29.37 -11.31 3.80
CA MET A 345 30.02 -10.72 2.61
C MET A 345 29.70 -9.23 2.44
N LYS A 346 28.57 -8.74 2.97
CA LYS A 346 28.23 -7.32 2.96
C LYS A 346 28.92 -6.55 4.09
N ALA A 347 29.24 -7.19 5.20
CA ALA A 347 30.00 -6.57 6.30
C ALA A 347 31.48 -6.42 5.95
N ILE A 348 32.06 -7.39 5.24
CA ILE A 348 33.48 -7.38 4.82
C ILE A 348 33.74 -6.35 3.71
N ALA A 349 32.76 -6.12 2.80
CA ALA A 349 32.89 -5.09 1.77
C ALA A 349 32.85 -3.64 2.33
N GLN A 350 32.31 -3.42 3.53
CA GLN A 350 32.29 -2.12 4.20
C GLN A 350 33.53 -1.88 5.09
N VAL A 351 34.19 -2.93 5.57
CA VAL A 351 35.41 -2.82 6.40
C VAL A 351 36.67 -2.56 5.55
N ASN A 352 36.71 -3.05 4.32
CA ASN A 352 37.88 -2.88 3.43
C ASN A 352 38.01 -1.48 2.79
N ASN A 353 37.00 -0.62 2.94
CA ASN A 353 37.08 0.79 2.49
C ASN A 353 37.44 1.79 3.59
N ALA A 354 37.69 1.34 4.84
CA ALA A 354 37.98 2.22 5.99
C ALA A 354 39.44 2.16 6.50
N THR A 355 40.31 1.36 5.87
CA THR A 355 41.69 1.16 6.36
C THR A 355 42.76 1.63 5.41
N ALA A 356 42.58 2.83 4.85
CA ALA A 356 43.67 3.52 4.16
C ALA A 356 43.74 5.00 4.60
N ALA A 357 44.17 5.25 5.82
CA ALA A 357 44.87 6.49 6.21
C ALA A 357 45.34 6.42 7.67
N THR A 358 46.64 6.44 7.80
CA THR A 358 47.51 7.01 8.83
C THR A 358 47.75 6.25 10.14
N GLY A 359 49.03 5.98 10.31
CA GLY A 359 49.69 5.35 11.42
C GLY A 359 50.00 6.25 12.62
N ASN A 360 50.12 5.59 13.67
CA ASN A 360 51.02 5.47 14.84
C ASN A 360 51.67 6.72 15.50
N PRO A 361 52.27 6.60 16.72
CA PRO A 361 51.89 5.91 17.97
C PRO A 361 52.13 6.76 19.28
N ASN A 362 51.90 6.10 20.40
CA ASN A 362 52.48 6.24 21.75
C ASN A 362 51.74 6.92 22.90
N SER A 363 51.53 6.10 23.84
CA SER A 363 51.98 6.05 25.26
C SER A 363 50.96 6.34 26.37
N THR A 364 50.96 5.36 27.21
CA THR A 364 51.02 5.26 28.69
C THR A 364 49.74 5.22 29.51
N ALA A 365 49.73 4.16 30.27
CA ALA A 365 48.81 3.76 31.31
C ALA A 365 48.78 4.72 32.51
N THR A 366 47.64 4.81 33.18
CA THR A 366 47.59 4.74 34.66
C THR A 366 46.16 4.35 35.15
N ASN A 367 46.18 3.45 36.12
CA ASN A 367 45.04 2.96 36.90
C ASN A 367 44.43 4.02 37.82
N ALA A 368 43.10 4.03 38.01
CA ALA A 368 42.47 4.27 39.30
C ALA A 368 41.05 3.72 39.37
N LYS A 369 40.82 2.85 40.33
CA LYS A 369 39.53 2.41 40.86
C LYS A 369 38.76 3.57 41.51
N LYS A 370 37.42 3.68 41.33
CA LYS A 370 36.45 3.76 42.43
C LYS A 370 34.99 3.90 42.01
N GLN A 371 34.23 3.03 42.61
CA GLN A 371 32.87 3.15 43.19
C GLN A 371 31.62 3.32 42.29
N GLN A 372 30.74 2.33 42.47
CA GLN A 372 29.34 2.27 42.15
C GLN A 372 28.53 3.48 42.65
N GLN A 373 27.72 4.01 41.78
CA GLN A 373 26.42 4.56 42.16
C GLN A 373 25.41 4.28 41.02
N SER A 374 24.33 3.63 41.42
CA SER A 374 23.17 3.31 40.62
C SER A 374 22.45 4.59 40.14
N GLY A 375 22.43 4.80 38.86
CA GLY A 375 21.60 5.76 38.18
C GLY A 375 21.25 5.17 36.82
N ALA A 376 19.98 4.87 36.62
CA ALA A 376 19.49 4.42 35.31
C ALA A 376 19.70 5.54 34.29
N GLN A 377 20.82 5.46 33.59
CA GLN A 377 21.04 6.27 32.39
C GLN A 377 20.34 5.55 31.22
N HIS A 378 19.26 6.15 30.74
CA HIS A 378 18.76 5.89 29.40
C HIS A 378 19.90 6.16 28.40
N VAL A 379 20.56 5.13 27.99
CA VAL A 379 21.49 5.19 26.87
C VAL A 379 20.65 5.24 25.60
N SER A 380 20.50 6.43 25.06
CA SER A 380 19.98 6.67 23.72
C SER A 380 20.96 6.02 22.73
N ILE A 381 20.64 4.82 22.28
CA ILE A 381 21.39 4.13 21.23
C ILE A 381 20.90 4.68 19.89
N ALA A 382 21.62 5.68 19.38
CA ALA A 382 21.46 6.17 18.01
C ALA A 382 21.96 5.09 17.04
N GLY A 383 21.10 4.62 16.13
CA GLY A 383 21.48 3.81 14.98
C GLY A 383 21.60 2.31 15.28
N THR A 384 20.48 1.64 15.51
CA THR A 384 20.47 0.19 15.65
C THR A 384 20.53 -0.50 14.28
N SER A 385 21.74 -0.93 13.94
CA SER A 385 22.00 -2.06 13.05
C SER A 385 21.10 -3.27 13.43
N ILE A 386 20.91 -4.23 12.54
CA ILE A 386 20.18 -5.49 12.76
C ILE A 386 20.44 -6.14 14.13
N LYS A 387 21.64 -5.94 14.69
CA LYS A 387 22.05 -6.42 16.02
C LYS A 387 21.33 -5.77 17.23
N GLY A 388 20.66 -4.63 17.05
CA GLY A 388 19.94 -3.95 18.14
C GLY A 388 18.46 -4.37 18.24
N ARG A 389 17.91 -5.01 17.21
CA ARG A 389 16.50 -5.42 17.15
C ARG A 389 16.13 -6.53 18.15
N GLU A 390 17.09 -7.29 18.63
CA GLU A 390 16.89 -8.35 19.64
C GLU A 390 16.39 -7.78 20.98
N PHE A 391 16.71 -6.51 21.27
CA PHE A 391 16.36 -5.84 22.53
C PHE A 391 15.09 -4.99 22.44
N GLU A 392 14.47 -4.92 21.28
CA GLU A 392 13.20 -4.19 21.11
C GLU A 392 12.04 -4.90 21.86
N ASP A 393 11.07 -4.11 22.29
CA ASP A 393 9.87 -4.59 22.93
C ASP A 393 9.09 -5.57 22.04
N PRO A 394 8.59 -6.70 22.57
CA PRO A 394 7.85 -7.69 21.80
C PRO A 394 6.60 -7.13 21.08
N LEU A 395 5.91 -6.15 21.67
CA LEU A 395 4.75 -5.51 21.05
C LEU A 395 5.17 -4.70 19.83
N THR A 396 6.22 -3.89 19.95
CA THR A 396 6.78 -3.12 18.82
C THR A 396 7.26 -4.04 17.68
N LYS A 397 7.84 -5.21 18.02
CA LYS A 397 8.22 -6.23 17.02
C LYS A 397 6.99 -6.80 16.29
N ALA A 398 5.92 -7.10 17.04
CA ALA A 398 4.68 -7.63 16.49
C ALA A 398 4.01 -6.60 15.57
N GLU A 399 3.90 -5.34 16.01
CA GLU A 399 3.38 -4.23 15.21
C GLU A 399 4.19 -4.00 13.93
N MET A 400 5.52 -4.04 14.02
CA MET A 400 6.38 -3.92 12.84
C MET A 400 6.13 -5.05 11.84
N LYS A 401 5.98 -6.30 12.30
CA LYS A 401 5.65 -7.45 11.44
C LYS A 401 4.26 -7.27 10.80
N ALA A 402 3.27 -6.81 11.56
CA ALA A 402 1.92 -6.55 11.06
C ALA A 402 1.95 -5.47 9.95
N MET A 403 2.60 -4.33 10.20
CA MET A 403 2.68 -3.26 9.22
C MET A 403 3.54 -3.63 8.01
N ALA A 404 4.59 -4.42 8.19
CA ALA A 404 5.38 -4.95 7.07
C ALA A 404 4.55 -5.90 6.20
N ALA A 405 3.76 -6.80 6.80
CA ALA A 405 2.85 -7.68 6.07
C ALA A 405 1.78 -6.89 5.32
N ARG A 406 1.18 -5.88 5.97
CA ARG A 406 0.19 -4.97 5.37
C ARG A 406 0.78 -4.20 4.18
N ALA A 407 1.99 -3.66 4.32
CA ALA A 407 2.66 -2.96 3.24
C ALA A 407 2.94 -3.89 2.04
N LEU A 408 3.42 -5.12 2.30
CA LEU A 408 3.67 -6.11 1.27
C LEU A 408 2.38 -6.57 0.58
N TRP A 409 1.28 -6.69 1.31
CA TRP A 409 -0.04 -6.95 0.74
C TRP A 409 -0.42 -5.87 -0.28
N GLN A 410 -0.40 -4.59 0.12
CA GLN A 410 -0.78 -3.48 -0.78
C GLN A 410 0.22 -3.31 -1.95
N LEU A 411 1.50 -3.56 -1.71
CA LEU A 411 2.52 -3.56 -2.75
C LEU A 411 2.32 -4.68 -3.78
N ALA A 412 1.87 -5.87 -3.35
CA ALA A 412 1.66 -7.04 -4.22
C ALA A 412 0.45 -6.89 -5.15
N ARG A 413 -0.51 -6.05 -4.79
CA ARG A 413 -1.82 -5.96 -5.42
C ARG A 413 -1.72 -5.68 -6.92
N GLY A 414 -2.02 -6.70 -7.74
CA GLY A 414 -2.02 -6.61 -9.19
C GLY A 414 -0.65 -6.37 -9.86
N ASN A 415 0.47 -6.41 -9.12
CA ASN A 415 1.79 -6.06 -9.64
C ASN A 415 2.73 -7.28 -9.75
N LEU A 416 2.98 -7.72 -10.98
CA LEU A 416 3.83 -8.87 -11.28
C LEU A 416 5.28 -8.67 -10.82
N THR A 417 5.86 -7.50 -11.05
CA THR A 417 7.26 -7.20 -10.71
C THR A 417 7.48 -7.24 -9.21
N VAL A 418 6.55 -6.64 -8.47
CA VAL A 418 6.56 -6.66 -7.00
C VAL A 418 6.37 -8.08 -6.47
N CYS A 419 5.37 -8.83 -6.96
CA CYS A 419 5.14 -10.22 -6.54
C CYS A 419 6.36 -11.11 -6.79
N ARG A 420 7.05 -10.93 -7.93
CA ARG A 420 8.32 -11.61 -8.22
C ARG A 420 9.38 -11.25 -7.18
N SER A 421 9.59 -9.97 -6.90
CA SER A 421 10.56 -9.51 -5.90
C SER A 421 10.26 -10.04 -4.48
N ILE A 422 8.98 -10.08 -4.07
CA ILE A 422 8.55 -10.64 -2.79
C ILE A 422 8.89 -12.14 -2.71
N THR A 423 8.55 -12.91 -3.75
CA THR A 423 8.77 -14.36 -3.77
C THR A 423 10.26 -14.72 -3.84
N GLU A 424 11.06 -13.99 -4.61
CA GLU A 424 12.52 -14.13 -4.69
C GLU A 424 13.21 -13.77 -3.36
N SER A 425 12.63 -12.86 -2.58
CA SER A 425 13.09 -12.50 -1.24
C SER A 425 12.74 -13.53 -0.16
N ARG A 426 12.18 -14.68 -0.54
CA ARG A 426 11.76 -15.79 0.34
C ARG A 426 10.64 -15.46 1.33
N ALA A 427 9.83 -14.46 1.06
CA ALA A 427 8.73 -14.03 1.91
C ALA A 427 7.63 -15.11 2.07
N LEU A 428 7.43 -15.98 1.08
CA LEU A 428 6.41 -17.04 1.14
C LEU A 428 6.54 -17.92 2.37
N LEU A 429 7.76 -18.26 2.74
CA LEU A 429 8.02 -19.06 3.93
C LEU A 429 7.70 -18.28 5.22
N CYS A 430 8.06 -17.00 5.25
CA CYS A 430 7.73 -16.14 6.38
C CYS A 430 6.20 -16.00 6.52
N PHE A 431 5.48 -15.78 5.43
CA PHE A 431 4.02 -15.70 5.48
C PHE A 431 3.38 -17.01 5.97
N ALA A 432 3.88 -18.18 5.56
CA ALA A 432 3.37 -19.46 6.04
C ALA A 432 3.54 -19.61 7.57
N VAL A 433 4.71 -19.27 8.10
CA VAL A 433 4.96 -19.35 9.56
C VAL A 433 4.13 -18.30 10.32
N LEU A 434 4.03 -17.09 9.79
CA LEU A 434 3.27 -16.00 10.41
C LEU A 434 1.75 -16.27 10.37
N LEU A 435 1.25 -16.92 9.33
CA LEU A 435 -0.14 -17.37 9.25
C LEU A 435 -0.45 -18.44 10.32
N GLU A 436 0.52 -19.31 10.68
CA GLU A 436 0.35 -20.33 11.72
C GLU A 436 0.46 -19.76 13.15
N LYS A 437 1.42 -18.86 13.39
CA LYS A 437 1.86 -18.50 14.75
C LYS A 437 1.88 -17.01 15.05
N GLY A 438 1.55 -16.17 14.07
CA GLY A 438 1.54 -14.72 14.26
C GLY A 438 0.38 -14.27 15.15
N PRO A 439 0.45 -13.05 15.71
CA PRO A 439 -0.72 -12.34 16.22
C PRO A 439 -1.79 -12.20 15.14
N GLU A 440 -3.03 -11.98 15.53
CA GLU A 440 -4.20 -11.91 14.65
C GLU A 440 -4.02 -10.97 13.45
N ASP A 441 -3.58 -9.72 13.68
CA ASP A 441 -3.29 -8.77 12.60
C ASP A 441 -2.22 -9.29 11.63
N VAL A 442 -1.17 -9.93 12.15
CA VAL A 442 -0.09 -10.48 11.31
C VAL A 442 -0.59 -11.65 10.49
N GLN A 443 -1.44 -12.52 11.06
CA GLN A 443 -2.08 -13.61 10.34
C GLN A 443 -2.96 -13.07 9.21
N SER A 444 -3.81 -12.08 9.53
CA SER A 444 -4.73 -11.46 8.56
C SER A 444 -3.97 -10.84 7.38
N TYR A 445 -2.99 -9.97 7.65
CA TYR A 445 -2.22 -9.34 6.57
C TYR A 445 -1.35 -10.34 5.79
N SER A 446 -0.89 -11.42 6.43
CA SER A 446 -0.17 -12.50 5.75
C SER A 446 -1.08 -13.29 4.80
N ALA A 447 -2.31 -13.59 5.22
CA ALA A 447 -3.31 -14.23 4.38
C ALA A 447 -3.68 -13.34 3.17
N MET A 448 -3.88 -12.04 3.41
CA MET A 448 -4.18 -11.07 2.35
C MET A 448 -3.01 -10.91 1.36
N ALA A 449 -1.76 -10.89 1.85
CA ALA A 449 -0.59 -10.84 0.99
C ALA A 449 -0.46 -12.10 0.12
N LEU A 450 -0.69 -13.29 0.69
CA LEU A 450 -0.71 -14.55 -0.05
C LEU A 450 -1.82 -14.58 -1.11
N MET A 451 -3.01 -14.05 -0.78
CA MET A 451 -4.12 -13.96 -1.72
C MET A 451 -3.76 -13.12 -2.95
N GLU A 452 -3.14 -11.95 -2.77
CA GLU A 452 -2.72 -11.09 -3.89
C GLU A 452 -1.60 -11.72 -4.71
N ILE A 453 -0.59 -12.31 -4.06
CA ILE A 453 0.53 -12.97 -4.75
C ILE A 453 0.02 -14.17 -5.56
N THR A 454 -0.92 -14.96 -5.02
CA THR A 454 -1.51 -16.10 -5.73
C THR A 454 -2.41 -15.65 -6.87
N ALA A 455 -3.17 -14.55 -6.72
CA ALA A 455 -3.99 -13.97 -7.77
C ALA A 455 -3.15 -13.52 -8.97
N VAL A 456 -2.02 -12.83 -8.72
CA VAL A 456 -1.07 -12.48 -9.79
C VAL A 456 -0.44 -13.73 -10.41
N SER A 457 -0.14 -14.75 -9.61
CA SER A 457 0.43 -16.02 -10.09
C SER A 457 -0.55 -16.83 -10.94
N GLU A 458 -1.86 -16.72 -10.70
CA GLU A 458 -2.90 -17.32 -11.55
C GLU A 458 -2.84 -16.80 -12.97
N GLN A 459 -2.65 -15.49 -13.13
CA GLN A 459 -2.60 -14.82 -14.42
C GLN A 459 -1.24 -14.99 -15.12
N HIS A 460 -0.15 -15.13 -14.36
CA HIS A 460 1.23 -15.17 -14.86
C HIS A 460 1.91 -16.52 -14.63
N SER A 461 1.96 -17.36 -15.66
CA SER A 461 2.50 -18.72 -15.60
C SER A 461 3.97 -18.80 -15.16
N GLU A 462 4.80 -17.78 -15.46
CA GLU A 462 6.20 -17.72 -15.03
C GLU A 462 6.32 -17.59 -13.52
N LEU A 463 5.58 -16.65 -12.92
CA LEU A 463 5.56 -16.46 -11.47
C LEU A 463 5.02 -17.71 -10.79
N ARG A 464 3.94 -18.30 -11.32
CA ARG A 464 3.35 -19.53 -10.78
C ARG A 464 4.36 -20.67 -10.74
N ARG A 465 5.10 -20.90 -11.85
CA ARG A 465 6.09 -21.98 -11.95
C ARG A 465 7.34 -21.75 -11.09
N SER A 466 7.76 -20.50 -10.88
CA SER A 466 8.92 -20.17 -10.06
C SER A 466 8.60 -20.16 -8.57
N ALA A 467 7.55 -19.46 -8.14
CA ALA A 467 7.21 -19.25 -6.74
C ALA A 467 6.48 -20.45 -6.11
N PHE A 468 5.53 -21.07 -6.85
CA PHE A 468 4.66 -22.14 -6.34
C PHE A 468 4.96 -23.51 -6.95
N LYS A 469 6.22 -23.79 -7.28
CA LYS A 469 6.64 -25.11 -7.74
C LYS A 469 6.26 -26.18 -6.71
N PRO A 470 5.55 -27.28 -7.10
CA PRO A 470 5.08 -28.31 -6.15
C PRO A 470 6.17 -28.96 -5.31
N THR A 471 7.42 -28.92 -5.76
CA THR A 471 8.57 -29.44 -5.03
C THR A 471 9.20 -28.42 -4.07
N SER A 472 8.81 -27.15 -4.13
CA SER A 472 9.36 -26.10 -3.29
C SER A 472 8.88 -26.25 -1.83
N PRO A 473 9.79 -26.26 -0.83
CA PRO A 473 9.40 -26.29 0.58
C PRO A 473 8.51 -25.11 0.99
N ALA A 474 8.78 -23.92 0.44
CA ALA A 474 7.99 -22.72 0.72
C ALA A 474 6.56 -22.84 0.19
N ALA A 475 6.39 -23.33 -1.05
CA ALA A 475 5.07 -23.55 -1.63
C ALA A 475 4.27 -24.61 -0.86
N LYS A 476 4.93 -25.69 -0.42
CA LYS A 476 4.30 -26.70 0.41
C LYS A 476 3.86 -26.14 1.77
N ALA A 477 4.73 -25.37 2.44
CA ALA A 477 4.40 -24.75 3.71
C ALA A 477 3.21 -23.78 3.60
N VAL A 478 3.18 -22.96 2.55
CA VAL A 478 2.04 -22.08 2.27
C VAL A 478 0.76 -22.90 2.12
N LEU A 479 0.79 -23.93 1.27
CA LEU A 479 -0.39 -24.76 1.03
C LEU A 479 -0.89 -25.47 2.29
N GLU A 480 0.01 -26.02 3.10
CA GLU A 480 -0.36 -26.67 4.37
C GLU A 480 -1.04 -25.69 5.34
N GLN A 481 -0.55 -24.45 5.42
CA GLN A 481 -1.15 -23.47 6.32
C GLN A 481 -2.50 -22.96 5.80
N LEU A 482 -2.64 -22.73 4.48
CA LEU A 482 -3.93 -22.38 3.88
C LEU A 482 -4.98 -23.46 4.15
N LEU A 483 -4.62 -24.75 4.02
CA LEU A 483 -5.52 -25.87 4.32
C LEU A 483 -5.89 -25.92 5.79
N LYS A 484 -4.94 -25.77 6.71
CA LYS A 484 -5.22 -25.73 8.15
C LYS A 484 -6.23 -24.64 8.52
N VAL A 485 -6.12 -23.45 7.92
CA VAL A 485 -7.07 -22.36 8.15
C VAL A 485 -8.47 -22.76 7.65
N ILE A 486 -8.55 -23.38 6.47
CA ILE A 486 -9.80 -23.84 5.88
C ILE A 486 -10.42 -24.96 6.72
N GLU A 487 -9.63 -25.97 7.15
CA GLU A 487 -10.10 -27.10 7.95
C GLU A 487 -10.54 -26.71 9.37
N ASN A 488 -9.90 -25.68 9.94
CA ASN A 488 -10.22 -25.16 11.27
C ASN A 488 -11.29 -24.07 11.27
N GLU A 489 -11.81 -23.69 10.09
CA GLU A 489 -12.89 -22.70 9.91
C GLU A 489 -12.60 -21.38 10.63
N GLN A 490 -11.36 -20.88 10.49
CA GLN A 490 -10.96 -19.59 11.07
C GLN A 490 -11.60 -18.44 10.27
N ILE A 491 -12.75 -17.97 10.72
CA ILE A 491 -13.68 -17.09 9.98
C ILE A 491 -12.96 -15.89 9.34
N ASP A 492 -12.14 -15.16 10.09
CA ASP A 492 -11.47 -13.94 9.62
C ASP A 492 -10.40 -14.18 8.53
N LEU A 493 -9.85 -15.40 8.47
CA LEU A 493 -8.81 -15.79 7.52
C LEU A 493 -9.34 -16.64 6.38
N LEU A 494 -10.59 -17.10 6.46
CA LEU A 494 -11.15 -18.15 5.61
C LEU A 494 -11.20 -17.70 4.14
N ILE A 495 -11.80 -16.54 3.86
CA ILE A 495 -11.98 -16.04 2.49
C ILE A 495 -10.63 -15.85 1.76
N PRO A 496 -9.63 -15.13 2.31
CA PRO A 496 -8.34 -14.99 1.62
C PRO A 496 -7.62 -16.33 1.42
N CYS A 497 -7.81 -17.30 2.33
CA CYS A 497 -7.22 -18.64 2.18
C CYS A 497 -7.92 -19.47 1.09
N ILE A 498 -9.25 -19.45 1.02
CA ILE A 498 -10.04 -20.08 -0.04
C ILE A 498 -9.62 -19.53 -1.41
N ARG A 499 -9.58 -18.20 -1.56
CA ARG A 499 -9.15 -17.54 -2.79
C ARG A 499 -7.73 -17.94 -3.18
N SER A 500 -6.81 -18.00 -2.22
CA SER A 500 -5.42 -18.40 -2.46
C SER A 500 -5.31 -19.82 -2.98
N VAL A 501 -6.07 -20.77 -2.41
CA VAL A 501 -6.11 -22.16 -2.88
C VAL A 501 -6.70 -22.24 -4.27
N GLY A 502 -7.82 -21.57 -4.53
CA GLY A 502 -8.44 -21.49 -5.86
C GLY A 502 -7.48 -20.93 -6.92
N ASN A 503 -6.78 -19.83 -6.63
CA ASN A 503 -5.80 -19.22 -7.54
C ASN A 503 -4.65 -20.17 -7.90
N LEU A 504 -4.32 -21.11 -7.00
CA LEU A 504 -3.28 -22.10 -7.23
C LEU A 504 -3.79 -23.39 -7.88
N ALA A 505 -5.07 -23.51 -8.24
CA ALA A 505 -5.70 -24.74 -8.75
C ALA A 505 -4.93 -25.40 -9.92
N ARG A 506 -4.31 -24.59 -10.79
CA ARG A 506 -3.51 -25.08 -11.93
C ARG A 506 -2.06 -25.48 -11.57
N THR A 507 -1.69 -25.40 -10.30
CA THR A 507 -0.33 -25.69 -9.82
C THR A 507 -0.21 -27.13 -9.32
N PHE A 508 -1.32 -27.73 -8.91
CA PHE A 508 -1.34 -29.02 -8.25
C PHE A 508 -1.17 -30.20 -9.21
N ARG A 509 -0.69 -31.33 -8.67
CA ARG A 509 -0.60 -32.60 -9.39
C ARG A 509 -1.92 -33.37 -9.23
N ALA A 510 -2.17 -34.33 -10.11
CA ALA A 510 -3.34 -35.19 -10.07
C ALA A 510 -3.54 -35.91 -8.73
N THR A 511 -2.45 -36.14 -7.98
CA THR A 511 -2.49 -36.80 -6.65
C THR A 511 -2.83 -35.85 -5.49
N GLU A 512 -2.93 -34.54 -5.73
CA GLU A 512 -3.21 -33.52 -4.69
C GLU A 512 -4.72 -33.22 -4.60
N THR A 513 -5.55 -34.25 -4.54
CA THR A 513 -7.01 -34.10 -4.40
C THR A 513 -7.46 -33.75 -2.99
N ARG A 514 -6.58 -33.84 -2.00
CA ARG A 514 -6.87 -33.50 -0.58
C ARG A 514 -7.40 -32.08 -0.36
N LEU A 515 -7.19 -31.19 -1.33
CA LEU A 515 -7.66 -29.80 -1.29
C LEU A 515 -9.18 -29.68 -1.55
N ILE A 516 -9.75 -30.66 -2.24
CA ILE A 516 -11.12 -30.60 -2.74
C ILE A 516 -12.12 -30.83 -1.61
N ALA A 517 -11.96 -31.85 -0.80
CA ALA A 517 -12.92 -32.18 0.26
C ALA A 517 -13.11 -31.05 1.29
N PRO A 518 -12.07 -30.34 1.79
CA PRO A 518 -12.26 -29.18 2.66
C PRO A 518 -13.05 -28.04 1.97
N LEU A 519 -12.78 -27.78 0.68
CA LEU A 519 -13.54 -26.74 -0.06
C LEU A 519 -14.99 -27.14 -0.31
N VAL A 520 -15.26 -28.44 -0.56
CA VAL A 520 -16.62 -28.97 -0.71
C VAL A 520 -17.42 -28.83 0.60
N LYS A 521 -16.78 -29.09 1.75
CA LYS A 521 -17.42 -28.91 3.06
C LYS A 521 -17.89 -27.47 3.27
N LEU A 522 -17.13 -26.48 2.81
CA LEU A 522 -17.50 -25.06 2.91
C LEU A 522 -18.71 -24.66 2.06
N LEU A 523 -19.19 -25.52 1.14
CA LEU A 523 -20.43 -25.27 0.41
C LEU A 523 -21.68 -25.41 1.31
N ASP A 524 -21.55 -26.05 2.48
CA ASP A 524 -22.64 -26.22 3.47
C ASP A 524 -22.58 -25.19 4.61
N GLU A 525 -21.70 -24.19 4.51
CA GLU A 525 -21.56 -23.14 5.52
C GLU A 525 -22.78 -22.19 5.54
N ARG A 526 -22.99 -21.56 6.71
CA ARG A 526 -24.12 -20.63 6.89
C ARG A 526 -23.88 -19.28 6.21
N GLU A 527 -22.63 -18.90 6.06
CA GLU A 527 -22.25 -17.61 5.49
C GLU A 527 -22.19 -17.68 3.96
N ALA A 528 -23.10 -16.97 3.29
CA ALA A 528 -23.23 -16.98 1.84
C ALA A 528 -21.93 -16.59 1.11
N HIS A 529 -21.16 -15.66 1.67
CA HIS A 529 -19.86 -15.27 1.11
C HIS A 529 -18.84 -16.43 1.12
N VAL A 530 -18.82 -17.24 2.15
CA VAL A 530 -17.95 -18.42 2.24
C VAL A 530 -18.34 -19.46 1.20
N CYS A 531 -19.64 -19.79 1.09
CA CYS A 531 -20.15 -20.70 0.06
C CYS A 531 -19.81 -20.21 -1.36
N MET A 532 -20.01 -18.92 -1.62
CA MET A 532 -19.69 -18.30 -2.89
C MET A 532 -18.20 -18.46 -3.24
N GLU A 533 -17.30 -18.11 -2.32
CA GLU A 533 -15.85 -18.20 -2.56
C GLU A 533 -15.37 -19.64 -2.69
N ALA A 534 -15.96 -20.58 -1.94
CA ALA A 534 -15.69 -22.00 -2.07
C ALA A 534 -16.12 -22.51 -3.47
N ALA A 535 -17.32 -22.15 -3.94
CA ALA A 535 -17.79 -22.50 -5.27
C ALA A 535 -16.89 -21.88 -6.37
N ILE A 536 -16.47 -20.62 -6.23
CA ILE A 536 -15.54 -19.96 -7.16
C ILE A 536 -14.18 -20.67 -7.16
N ALA A 537 -13.66 -21.03 -5.99
CA ALA A 537 -12.39 -21.76 -5.90
C ALA A 537 -12.51 -23.13 -6.59
N LEU A 538 -13.56 -23.88 -6.33
CA LEU A 538 -13.82 -25.19 -6.98
C LEU A 538 -14.03 -25.05 -8.50
N ASN A 539 -14.64 -23.97 -8.98
CA ASN A 539 -14.71 -23.67 -10.41
C ASN A 539 -13.34 -23.61 -11.07
N LYS A 540 -12.34 -23.01 -10.41
CA LYS A 540 -10.97 -22.94 -10.92
C LYS A 540 -10.28 -24.32 -11.00
N PHE A 541 -10.70 -25.28 -10.19
CA PHE A 541 -10.29 -26.68 -10.30
C PHE A 541 -11.00 -27.42 -11.43
N ALA A 542 -12.28 -27.12 -11.63
CA ALA A 542 -13.15 -27.82 -12.57
C ALA A 542 -13.16 -27.24 -14.00
N CYS A 543 -12.70 -26.00 -14.20
CA CYS A 543 -12.76 -25.32 -15.49
C CYS A 543 -11.90 -26.03 -16.56
N THR A 544 -12.28 -25.88 -17.85
CA THR A 544 -11.60 -26.47 -19.01
C THR A 544 -10.12 -26.08 -19.15
N ASP A 545 -9.74 -24.91 -18.64
CA ASP A 545 -8.37 -24.43 -18.61
C ASP A 545 -7.46 -25.19 -17.63
N ASN A 546 -8.05 -25.93 -16.69
CA ASN A 546 -7.30 -26.75 -15.76
C ASN A 546 -7.03 -28.12 -16.37
N TYR A 547 -5.79 -28.46 -16.60
CA TYR A 547 -5.38 -29.73 -17.20
C TYR A 547 -5.92 -30.97 -16.46
N LEU A 548 -6.21 -30.86 -15.17
CA LEU A 548 -6.69 -31.94 -14.29
C LEU A 548 -8.20 -31.83 -13.97
N HIS A 549 -8.95 -31.09 -14.78
CA HIS A 549 -10.37 -30.83 -14.52
C HIS A 549 -11.20 -32.10 -14.29
N GLU A 550 -10.96 -33.17 -15.06
CA GLU A 550 -11.68 -34.46 -14.90
C GLU A 550 -11.41 -35.10 -13.54
N ASN A 551 -10.12 -35.15 -13.11
CA ASN A 551 -9.74 -35.68 -11.80
C ASN A 551 -10.34 -34.86 -10.66
N HIS A 552 -10.35 -33.53 -10.80
CA HIS A 552 -10.89 -32.66 -9.78
C HIS A 552 -12.42 -32.74 -9.73
N CYS A 553 -13.11 -32.82 -10.86
CA CYS A 553 -14.56 -33.05 -10.91
C CYS A 553 -14.96 -34.37 -10.24
N ASN A 554 -14.23 -35.45 -10.49
CA ASN A 554 -14.45 -36.72 -9.78
C ASN A 554 -14.28 -36.55 -8.28
N ALA A 555 -13.19 -35.90 -7.81
CA ALA A 555 -12.96 -35.66 -6.39
C ALA A 555 -14.05 -34.79 -5.74
N ILE A 556 -14.61 -33.81 -6.48
CA ILE A 556 -15.75 -32.98 -6.01
C ILE A 556 -17.01 -33.86 -5.85
N ILE A 557 -17.29 -34.75 -6.80
CA ILE A 557 -18.42 -35.69 -6.73
C ILE A 557 -18.24 -36.65 -5.54
N ASP A 558 -17.05 -37.24 -5.41
CA ASP A 558 -16.73 -38.20 -4.35
C ASP A 558 -16.82 -37.57 -2.95
N ALA A 559 -16.54 -36.28 -2.83
CA ALA A 559 -16.71 -35.51 -1.60
C ALA A 559 -18.17 -35.07 -1.32
N GLY A 560 -19.13 -35.46 -2.17
CA GLY A 560 -20.55 -35.10 -2.01
C GLY A 560 -20.92 -33.71 -2.53
N GLY A 561 -20.06 -33.08 -3.33
CA GLY A 561 -20.23 -31.70 -3.81
C GLY A 561 -21.49 -31.49 -4.63
N ALA A 562 -21.95 -32.49 -5.40
CA ALA A 562 -23.16 -32.38 -6.22
C ALA A 562 -24.41 -32.04 -5.37
N LYS A 563 -24.57 -32.71 -4.22
CA LYS A 563 -25.68 -32.47 -3.30
C LYS A 563 -25.69 -31.05 -2.73
N HIS A 564 -24.55 -30.58 -2.24
CA HIS A 564 -24.44 -29.22 -1.70
C HIS A 564 -24.67 -28.15 -2.77
N LEU A 565 -24.17 -28.35 -3.99
CA LEU A 565 -24.38 -27.44 -5.09
C LEU A 565 -25.85 -27.35 -5.49
N ILE A 566 -26.56 -28.47 -5.50
CA ILE A 566 -28.03 -28.51 -5.79
C ILE A 566 -28.78 -27.69 -4.75
N GLN A 567 -28.47 -27.83 -3.47
CA GLN A 567 -29.06 -27.03 -2.40
C GLN A 567 -28.78 -25.54 -2.60
N LEU A 568 -27.55 -25.16 -2.93
CA LEU A 568 -27.17 -23.76 -3.17
C LEU A 568 -27.86 -23.19 -4.43
N VAL A 569 -28.08 -24.00 -5.46
CA VAL A 569 -28.82 -23.59 -6.68
C VAL A 569 -30.29 -23.30 -6.39
N TYR A 570 -30.95 -24.13 -5.58
CA TYR A 570 -32.36 -23.94 -5.28
C TYR A 570 -32.62 -22.90 -4.17
N PHE A 571 -31.82 -22.87 -3.15
CA PHE A 571 -32.09 -22.14 -1.91
C PHE A 571 -31.05 -21.06 -1.57
N GLY A 572 -29.92 -21.00 -2.29
CA GLY A 572 -28.88 -19.99 -2.06
C GLY A 572 -29.29 -18.61 -2.54
N GLU A 573 -28.60 -17.61 -2.03
CA GLU A 573 -28.68 -16.24 -2.54
C GLU A 573 -28.16 -16.17 -3.98
N GLN A 574 -28.60 -15.19 -4.77
CA GLN A 574 -28.23 -15.06 -6.19
C GLN A 574 -26.69 -15.06 -6.39
N MET A 575 -25.94 -14.43 -5.49
CA MET A 575 -24.49 -14.39 -5.55
C MET A 575 -23.83 -15.77 -5.42
N VAL A 576 -24.49 -16.72 -4.75
CA VAL A 576 -24.02 -18.11 -4.57
C VAL A 576 -24.55 -19.01 -5.68
N GLN A 577 -25.75 -18.76 -6.19
CA GLN A 577 -26.38 -19.56 -7.25
C GLN A 577 -25.50 -19.58 -8.53
N ILE A 578 -25.03 -18.42 -8.98
CA ILE A 578 -24.24 -18.30 -10.21
C ILE A 578 -22.98 -19.19 -10.19
N PRO A 579 -22.06 -19.08 -9.21
CA PRO A 579 -20.88 -19.95 -9.18
C PRO A 579 -21.23 -21.41 -8.94
N SER A 580 -22.34 -21.73 -8.25
CA SER A 580 -22.79 -23.10 -8.01
C SER A 580 -23.32 -23.75 -9.28
N VAL A 581 -24.13 -23.05 -10.08
CA VAL A 581 -24.60 -23.54 -11.40
C VAL A 581 -23.40 -23.72 -12.34
N THR A 582 -22.47 -22.76 -12.39
CA THR A 582 -21.26 -22.86 -13.20
C THR A 582 -20.47 -24.12 -12.85
N LEU A 583 -20.32 -24.43 -11.56
CA LEU A 583 -19.60 -25.63 -11.11
C LEU A 583 -20.35 -26.91 -11.47
N LEU A 584 -21.68 -26.96 -11.30
CA LEU A 584 -22.48 -28.10 -11.75
C LEU A 584 -22.35 -28.33 -13.25
N CYS A 585 -22.34 -27.26 -14.06
CA CYS A 585 -22.13 -27.36 -15.50
C CYS A 585 -20.76 -27.96 -15.83
N TYR A 586 -19.69 -27.53 -15.18
CA TYR A 586 -18.34 -28.11 -15.39
C TYR A 586 -18.30 -29.59 -14.99
N ILE A 587 -18.87 -29.95 -13.84
CA ILE A 587 -18.93 -31.34 -13.38
C ILE A 587 -19.70 -32.20 -14.38
N ALA A 588 -20.88 -31.75 -14.83
CA ALA A 588 -21.71 -32.44 -15.81
C ALA A 588 -21.01 -32.59 -17.17
N LEU A 589 -20.25 -31.58 -17.59
CA LEU A 589 -19.49 -31.55 -18.83
C LEU A 589 -18.35 -32.56 -18.82
N HIS A 590 -17.60 -32.62 -17.72
CA HIS A 590 -16.36 -33.41 -17.65
C HIS A 590 -16.58 -34.86 -17.16
N VAL A 591 -17.59 -35.11 -16.31
CA VAL A 591 -17.88 -36.44 -15.74
C VAL A 591 -19.34 -36.84 -15.97
N PRO A 592 -19.86 -36.80 -17.22
CA PRO A 592 -21.28 -37.08 -17.48
C PRO A 592 -21.68 -38.54 -17.21
N LYS A 593 -20.71 -39.44 -17.04
CA LYS A 593 -20.95 -40.90 -16.79
C LYS A 593 -21.15 -41.23 -15.30
N SER A 594 -21.07 -40.25 -14.41
CA SER A 594 -21.19 -40.48 -12.97
C SER A 594 -22.61 -40.95 -12.60
N GLU A 595 -22.70 -42.09 -11.92
CA GLU A 595 -23.95 -42.57 -11.34
C GLU A 595 -24.48 -41.62 -10.27
N THR A 596 -23.60 -40.99 -9.51
CA THR A 596 -23.96 -40.02 -8.47
C THR A 596 -24.73 -38.83 -9.08
N LEU A 597 -24.29 -38.30 -10.24
CA LEU A 597 -24.98 -37.19 -10.89
C LEU A 597 -26.39 -37.60 -11.38
N ALA A 598 -26.56 -38.87 -11.72
CA ALA A 598 -27.87 -39.40 -12.11
C ALA A 598 -28.78 -39.64 -10.89
N GLN A 599 -28.22 -40.13 -9.78
CA GLN A 599 -28.94 -40.36 -8.52
C GLN A 599 -29.39 -39.04 -7.86
N GLU A 600 -28.56 -38.02 -7.92
CA GLU A 600 -28.84 -36.66 -7.40
C GLU A 600 -29.67 -35.81 -8.40
N GLU A 601 -30.14 -36.41 -9.51
CA GLU A 601 -31.01 -35.79 -10.48
C GLU A 601 -30.47 -34.45 -11.06
N VAL A 602 -29.14 -34.31 -11.22
CA VAL A 602 -28.48 -33.09 -11.69
C VAL A 602 -29.08 -32.58 -13.01
N LEU A 603 -29.52 -33.48 -13.92
CA LEU A 603 -30.13 -33.08 -15.17
C LEU A 603 -31.40 -32.24 -14.95
N ILE A 604 -32.27 -32.63 -13.97
CA ILE A 604 -33.50 -31.90 -13.62
C ILE A 604 -33.12 -30.50 -13.10
N VAL A 605 -32.07 -30.39 -12.30
CA VAL A 605 -31.58 -29.10 -11.79
C VAL A 605 -31.11 -28.19 -12.93
N LEU A 606 -30.34 -28.72 -13.89
CA LEU A 606 -29.92 -27.95 -15.05
C LEU A 606 -31.09 -27.55 -15.95
N GLU A 607 -32.11 -28.41 -16.10
CA GLU A 607 -33.37 -28.05 -16.79
C GLU A 607 -34.15 -26.94 -16.08
N TRP A 608 -34.15 -26.96 -14.75
CA TRP A 608 -34.77 -25.89 -13.97
C TRP A 608 -34.01 -24.58 -14.18
N CYS A 609 -32.65 -24.60 -14.17
CA CYS A 609 -31.80 -23.43 -14.40
C CYS A 609 -32.09 -22.75 -15.77
N THR A 610 -32.40 -23.51 -16.82
CA THR A 610 -32.75 -22.94 -18.14
C THR A 610 -33.99 -22.05 -18.13
N LYS A 611 -34.83 -22.17 -17.10
CA LYS A 611 -36.06 -21.39 -16.94
C LYS A 611 -35.89 -20.14 -16.07
N GLN A 612 -34.71 -19.97 -15.47
CA GLN A 612 -34.41 -18.87 -14.58
C GLN A 612 -33.67 -17.75 -15.36
N ALA A 613 -34.36 -16.65 -15.64
CA ALA A 613 -33.82 -15.55 -16.45
C ALA A 613 -32.49 -15.00 -15.88
N HIS A 614 -32.42 -14.80 -14.56
CA HIS A 614 -31.24 -14.26 -13.90
C HIS A 614 -29.98 -15.16 -13.94
N LEU A 615 -30.16 -16.46 -14.21
CA LEU A 615 -29.06 -17.41 -14.39
C LEU A 615 -28.64 -17.49 -15.86
N VAL A 616 -29.59 -17.41 -16.78
CA VAL A 616 -29.35 -17.53 -18.23
C VAL A 616 -28.71 -16.26 -18.79
N ASP A 617 -29.02 -15.10 -18.20
CA ASP A 617 -28.41 -13.81 -18.60
C ASP A 617 -26.91 -13.71 -18.26
N GLU A 618 -26.37 -14.63 -17.44
CA GLU A 618 -24.95 -14.70 -17.13
C GLU A 618 -24.18 -15.39 -18.26
N HIS A 619 -23.29 -14.65 -18.91
CA HIS A 619 -22.57 -15.08 -20.12
C HIS A 619 -21.88 -16.44 -20.00
N THR A 620 -21.29 -16.75 -18.83
CA THR A 620 -20.63 -18.04 -18.61
C THR A 620 -21.62 -19.20 -18.58
N ILE A 621 -22.78 -19.00 -17.91
CA ILE A 621 -23.83 -20.01 -17.80
C ILE A 621 -24.51 -20.18 -19.14
N GLU A 622 -24.80 -19.11 -19.88
CA GLU A 622 -25.40 -19.15 -21.22
C GLU A 622 -24.63 -20.09 -22.14
N GLN A 623 -23.29 -20.09 -22.08
CA GLN A 623 -22.46 -20.95 -22.90
C GLN A 623 -22.39 -22.40 -22.38
N LEU A 624 -22.21 -22.59 -21.07
CA LEU A 624 -21.94 -23.90 -20.49
C LEU A 624 -23.20 -24.75 -20.29
N LEU A 625 -24.29 -24.14 -19.93
CA LEU A 625 -25.50 -24.85 -19.52
C LEU A 625 -26.13 -25.75 -20.62
N PRO A 626 -26.24 -25.27 -21.90
CA PRO A 626 -26.75 -26.12 -22.98
C PRO A 626 -25.85 -27.33 -23.26
N GLU A 627 -24.56 -27.16 -23.24
CA GLU A 627 -23.59 -28.23 -23.52
C GLU A 627 -23.58 -29.26 -22.37
N ALA A 628 -23.53 -28.81 -21.12
CA ALA A 628 -23.58 -29.66 -19.93
C ALA A 628 -24.83 -30.52 -19.92
N LYS A 629 -26.00 -29.91 -20.17
CA LYS A 629 -27.28 -30.61 -20.28
C LYS A 629 -27.25 -31.67 -21.37
N SER A 630 -26.88 -31.30 -22.59
CA SER A 630 -26.80 -32.21 -23.73
C SER A 630 -25.89 -33.42 -23.47
N ARG A 631 -24.77 -33.20 -22.76
CA ARG A 631 -23.85 -34.28 -22.35
C ARG A 631 -24.50 -35.25 -21.37
N LEU A 632 -25.17 -34.78 -20.34
CA LEU A 632 -25.87 -35.62 -19.39
C LEU A 632 -27.03 -36.41 -20.05
N GLU A 633 -27.84 -35.77 -20.89
CA GLU A 633 -28.91 -36.43 -21.65
C GLU A 633 -28.39 -37.58 -22.50
N LEU A 634 -27.29 -37.38 -23.22
CA LEU A 634 -26.66 -38.36 -24.07
C LEU A 634 -26.22 -39.62 -23.31
N TYR A 635 -25.67 -39.46 -22.09
CA TYR A 635 -25.21 -40.58 -21.29
C TYR A 635 -26.30 -41.25 -20.47
N GLN A 636 -27.25 -40.53 -19.93
CA GLN A 636 -28.38 -41.09 -19.16
C GLN A 636 -29.38 -41.84 -20.04
N SER A 637 -29.59 -41.39 -21.29
CA SER A 637 -30.44 -42.12 -22.26
C SER A 637 -29.84 -43.46 -22.68
N ARG A 638 -28.49 -43.54 -22.81
CA ARG A 638 -27.79 -44.80 -23.09
C ARG A 638 -27.83 -45.79 -21.94
N GLY A 639 -27.83 -45.33 -20.67
CA GLY A 639 -27.95 -46.18 -19.48
C GLY A 639 -29.31 -46.80 -19.28
N ARG A 640 -30.42 -46.20 -19.77
CA ARG A 640 -31.78 -46.75 -19.69
C ARG A 640 -32.09 -47.81 -20.76
N GLY A 641 -31.26 -47.94 -21.78
CA GLY A 641 -31.45 -48.92 -22.86
C GLY A 641 -30.85 -50.30 -22.58
N PHE A 642 -30.20 -50.55 -21.44
CA PHE A 642 -29.58 -51.82 -21.04
C PHE A 642 -30.14 -52.42 -19.73
N ARG A 643 -31.33 -52.02 -19.30
CA ARG A 643 -32.07 -52.70 -18.21
C ARG A 643 -33.32 -53.38 -18.74
#